data_e0f62e771bc5b21639744c8a06a9087e
#
_entry.id   e0f62e771bc5b21639744c8a06a9087e
#
_cell.length_a   1.000
_cell.length_b   1.000
_cell.length_c   1.000
_cell.angle_alpha   90.00
_cell.angle_beta   90.00
_cell.angle_gamma   90.00
#
_symmetry.space_group_name_H-M   'P 1'
#
loop_
_entity.id
_entity.type
_entity.pdbx_description
1 polymer ?
#
loop_
_entity_poly.entity_id
_entity_poly.type
_entity_poly.pdbx_seq_one_letter_code
_entity_poly.pdbx_strand_id
1 'polypeptide(L)'
;MRVLVVDIGGAHVKLRHSGSADVRKFDSGDGFTPQQVVAGVRAHTADWTYDAITIGIPSPVIRGAVAEEPWNLGTGWVGFDWQAALGRPVKIMNDAAMQALGSSEGGRMLFLGLGSGLGTALVDERTVVPLELAHLPYRDQTFEDLLGQRGLAALGEAAWRAVVLEGAELLRAAVAAEYVVLGGGNARLFSALPPRVRLGHNDKAFEGGLRAWDAPFAHLAALAPRQHLRDLFAADPARAARFSLAVGEHLYVDYSKNLITDESMHALRALARTAGVEALRDRMFAGEPINSSEGRAVLHVALRNRSDRPMAAGGRDVMPEVHAALDHIRRFSEAVRSGKWLGYTGLRITDVVNIGIGGSDLGPAMVTEAMTPYGREGPRVHFVANVDGTHLADTLRPLHPATTLFTVASKTFTTQETMANARSARDWFLARAKDESAVTKHFVAISTNEAAVRAFGIDAGNMFVFWDWVGGRYSLWSSIGLPIALSTGYGHFEQILDGAYEMDEHFRTAPLERNVPITLGLLGVWYASVLGADSHAVLPYEQYLRRLPAYLQQLDMESNGKRVDRDGRPVGGHTSPVVWGEPGTNGQHAFFQLLHQGTRLVSTDFLAGINTHNELGDHHRLLLANAIAQTEALMTGKSEADVRRGLAAQGYTGEALERLVPHKVFPGNRPSTTILYRRLGPRTIGMLLAMYEHKAFTMGAIWNINSFDQWGVELGKQLAATVLNDLAGSSPATGHDSSTNKLIEIVRSGRLS
;
A
#
# COMPACT_ATOMS: atom_id res chain seq x y z
N MET A 1 -6.97 -18.09 -14.04
CA MET A 1 -8.25 -18.36 -13.35
C MET A 1 -9.33 -18.60 -14.38
N ARG A 2 -10.06 -19.71 -14.28
CA ARG A 2 -11.22 -19.99 -15.14
C ARG A 2 -12.48 -19.49 -14.43
N VAL A 3 -13.28 -18.70 -15.10
CA VAL A 3 -14.50 -18.10 -14.54
C VAL A 3 -15.73 -18.69 -15.20
N LEU A 4 -16.69 -19.15 -14.40
CA LEU A 4 -18.04 -19.47 -14.85
C LEU A 4 -18.90 -18.21 -14.77
N VAL A 5 -19.60 -17.87 -15.82
CA VAL A 5 -20.60 -16.81 -15.83
C VAL A 5 -21.99 -17.44 -15.88
N VAL A 6 -22.83 -17.01 -14.94
CA VAL A 6 -24.23 -17.43 -14.79
C VAL A 6 -25.09 -16.19 -15.03
N ASP A 7 -25.78 -16.15 -16.14
CA ASP A 7 -26.69 -15.07 -16.55
C ASP A 7 -28.12 -15.51 -16.28
N ILE A 8 -28.76 -14.96 -15.26
CA ILE A 8 -30.10 -15.34 -14.83
C ILE A 8 -31.12 -14.36 -15.43
N GLY A 9 -31.87 -14.85 -16.37
CA GLY A 9 -33.02 -14.15 -16.94
C GLY A 9 -34.34 -14.67 -16.43
N GLY A 10 -35.43 -13.98 -16.76
CA GLY A 10 -36.78 -14.36 -16.33
C GLY A 10 -37.32 -15.66 -16.95
N ALA A 11 -36.74 -16.16 -18.06
CA ALA A 11 -37.17 -17.40 -18.70
C ALA A 11 -36.08 -18.48 -18.69
N HIS A 12 -34.82 -18.11 -18.70
CA HIS A 12 -33.71 -19.06 -18.77
C HIS A 12 -32.51 -18.55 -17.97
N VAL A 13 -31.78 -19.47 -17.36
CA VAL A 13 -30.42 -19.29 -16.89
C VAL A 13 -29.46 -19.76 -17.97
N LYS A 14 -28.46 -18.92 -18.32
CA LYS A 14 -27.44 -19.24 -19.30
C LYS A 14 -26.08 -19.35 -18.60
N LEU A 15 -25.27 -20.32 -19.03
CA LEU A 15 -23.98 -20.66 -18.48
C LEU A 15 -22.91 -20.63 -19.56
N ARG A 16 -21.77 -20.01 -19.26
CA ARG A 16 -20.56 -20.05 -20.09
C ARG A 16 -19.33 -19.93 -19.21
N HIS A 17 -18.26 -20.66 -19.49
CA HIS A 17 -16.99 -20.46 -18.79
C HIS A 17 -15.93 -19.83 -19.70
N SER A 18 -14.91 -19.21 -19.08
CA SER A 18 -13.78 -18.66 -19.81
C SER A 18 -13.04 -19.79 -20.56
N GLY A 19 -12.66 -19.52 -21.80
CA GLY A 19 -11.95 -20.49 -22.65
C GLY A 19 -12.87 -21.45 -23.43
N SER A 20 -14.20 -21.29 -23.33
CA SER A 20 -15.16 -22.03 -24.16
C SER A 20 -16.18 -21.12 -24.85
N ALA A 21 -16.56 -21.46 -26.08
CA ALA A 21 -17.68 -20.82 -26.74
C ALA A 21 -19.02 -21.54 -26.44
N ASP A 22 -18.98 -22.71 -25.75
CA ASP A 22 -20.17 -23.48 -25.41
C ASP A 22 -21.02 -22.72 -24.39
N VAL A 23 -22.32 -22.57 -24.73
CA VAL A 23 -23.33 -21.93 -23.90
C VAL A 23 -24.36 -22.96 -23.52
N ARG A 24 -24.49 -23.28 -22.23
CA ARG A 24 -25.54 -24.15 -21.70
C ARG A 24 -26.65 -23.31 -21.10
N LYS A 25 -27.85 -23.85 -21.10
CA LYS A 25 -29.01 -23.17 -20.52
C LYS A 25 -29.97 -24.15 -19.86
N PHE A 26 -30.71 -23.66 -18.91
CA PHE A 26 -31.85 -24.34 -18.30
C PHE A 26 -32.94 -23.32 -17.95
N ASP A 27 -34.17 -23.81 -17.74
CA ASP A 27 -35.32 -22.94 -17.54
C ASP A 27 -35.32 -22.27 -16.16
N SER A 28 -35.78 -21.03 -16.14
CA SER A 28 -36.17 -20.25 -14.98
C SER A 28 -37.62 -19.82 -15.08
N GLY A 29 -38.09 -18.91 -14.27
CA GLY A 29 -39.45 -18.37 -14.35
C GLY A 29 -40.04 -18.06 -12.98
N ASP A 30 -41.34 -17.80 -12.93
CA ASP A 30 -42.06 -17.49 -11.73
C ASP A 30 -41.86 -18.56 -10.64
N GLY A 31 -41.49 -18.14 -9.44
CA GLY A 31 -41.18 -19.03 -8.32
C GLY A 31 -39.76 -19.65 -8.31
N PHE A 32 -38.89 -19.30 -9.27
CA PHE A 32 -37.55 -19.84 -9.36
C PHE A 32 -36.63 -19.28 -8.23
N THR A 33 -35.97 -20.17 -7.50
CA THR A 33 -35.25 -19.84 -6.27
C THR A 33 -33.72 -19.95 -6.42
N PRO A 34 -32.90 -19.33 -5.53
CA PRO A 34 -31.45 -19.50 -5.53
C PRO A 34 -30.98 -20.96 -5.41
N GLN A 35 -31.69 -21.77 -4.63
CA GLN A 35 -31.38 -23.20 -4.48
C GLN A 35 -31.53 -23.96 -5.83
N GLN A 36 -32.53 -23.59 -6.63
CA GLN A 36 -32.70 -24.15 -7.98
C GLN A 36 -31.62 -23.69 -8.93
N VAL A 37 -31.14 -22.44 -8.83
CA VAL A 37 -29.95 -21.99 -9.56
C VAL A 37 -28.74 -22.86 -9.23
N VAL A 38 -28.46 -23.05 -7.94
CA VAL A 38 -27.32 -23.88 -7.48
C VAL A 38 -27.44 -25.32 -8.02
N ALA A 39 -28.62 -25.92 -7.94
CA ALA A 39 -28.87 -27.26 -8.47
C ALA A 39 -28.65 -27.31 -9.98
N GLY A 40 -29.20 -26.34 -10.72
CA GLY A 40 -29.05 -26.22 -12.18
C GLY A 40 -27.60 -26.01 -12.60
N VAL A 41 -26.88 -25.12 -11.93
CA VAL A 41 -25.44 -24.89 -12.18
C VAL A 41 -24.67 -26.19 -12.01
N ARG A 42 -24.84 -26.89 -10.88
CA ARG A 42 -24.14 -28.17 -10.63
C ARG A 42 -24.46 -29.24 -11.68
N ALA A 43 -25.72 -29.36 -12.07
CA ALA A 43 -26.15 -30.36 -13.04
C ALA A 43 -25.55 -30.08 -14.43
N HIS A 44 -25.53 -28.82 -14.87
CA HIS A 44 -25.12 -28.46 -16.24
C HIS A 44 -23.63 -28.15 -16.36
N THR A 45 -22.85 -28.12 -15.26
CA THR A 45 -21.41 -27.84 -15.28
C THR A 45 -20.57 -28.96 -14.67
N ALA A 46 -21.10 -30.14 -14.48
CA ALA A 46 -20.44 -31.28 -13.83
C ALA A 46 -19.12 -31.69 -14.53
N ASP A 47 -19.05 -31.49 -15.85
CA ASP A 47 -17.87 -31.76 -16.71
C ASP A 47 -16.98 -30.52 -16.93
N TRP A 48 -17.32 -29.36 -16.35
CA TRP A 48 -16.54 -28.13 -16.47
C TRP A 48 -15.66 -27.90 -15.25
N THR A 49 -14.49 -27.31 -15.48
CA THR A 49 -13.57 -26.86 -14.41
C THR A 49 -13.50 -25.34 -14.42
N TYR A 50 -13.78 -24.73 -13.26
CA TYR A 50 -13.68 -23.29 -13.05
C TYR A 50 -13.27 -22.98 -11.60
N ASP A 51 -12.64 -21.84 -11.43
CA ASP A 51 -12.05 -21.39 -10.15
C ASP A 51 -12.94 -20.37 -9.44
N ALA A 52 -13.75 -19.62 -10.20
CA ALA A 52 -14.59 -18.54 -9.69
C ALA A 52 -15.88 -18.43 -10.52
N ILE A 53 -16.89 -17.75 -9.97
CA ILE A 53 -18.22 -17.63 -10.58
C ILE A 53 -18.67 -16.17 -10.57
N THR A 54 -19.21 -15.68 -11.71
CA THR A 54 -20.00 -14.45 -11.77
C THR A 54 -21.47 -14.80 -11.94
N ILE A 55 -22.34 -14.17 -11.16
CA ILE A 55 -23.79 -14.35 -11.29
C ILE A 55 -24.43 -12.99 -11.62
N GLY A 56 -25.06 -12.90 -12.78
CA GLY A 56 -25.94 -11.79 -13.17
C GLY A 56 -27.36 -12.06 -12.70
N ILE A 57 -27.95 -11.16 -11.93
CA ILE A 57 -29.29 -11.31 -11.34
C ILE A 57 -30.15 -10.12 -11.76
N PRO A 58 -31.40 -10.32 -12.19
CA PRO A 58 -32.31 -9.25 -12.57
C PRO A 58 -32.94 -8.57 -11.32
N SER A 59 -32.10 -7.98 -10.49
CA SER A 59 -32.48 -7.28 -9.27
C SER A 59 -31.38 -6.28 -8.87
N PRO A 60 -31.69 -5.22 -8.09
CA PRO A 60 -30.69 -4.34 -7.55
C PRO A 60 -29.63 -5.10 -6.72
N VAL A 61 -28.37 -4.87 -7.03
CA VAL A 61 -27.22 -5.44 -6.31
C VAL A 61 -26.41 -4.30 -5.70
N ILE A 62 -26.35 -4.28 -4.36
CA ILE A 62 -25.62 -3.26 -3.60
C ILE A 62 -24.47 -3.94 -2.86
N ARG A 63 -23.24 -3.46 -3.05
CA ARG A 63 -22.03 -4.00 -2.42
C ARG A 63 -21.84 -5.52 -2.61
N GLY A 64 -22.22 -6.00 -3.80
CA GLY A 64 -22.08 -7.42 -4.13
C GLY A 64 -23.12 -8.35 -3.49
N ALA A 65 -24.17 -7.81 -2.91
CA ALA A 65 -25.29 -8.56 -2.35
C ALA A 65 -26.62 -8.15 -3.03
N VAL A 66 -27.53 -9.08 -3.18
CA VAL A 66 -28.88 -8.82 -3.71
C VAL A 66 -29.63 -7.98 -2.67
N ALA A 67 -30.09 -6.80 -3.09
CA ALA A 67 -30.73 -5.83 -2.17
C ALA A 67 -32.25 -6.06 -2.07
N GLU A 68 -32.88 -6.57 -3.13
CA GLU A 68 -34.33 -6.78 -3.22
C GLU A 68 -34.61 -8.11 -3.90
N GLU A 69 -35.77 -8.72 -3.61
CA GLU A 69 -36.22 -9.93 -4.31
C GLU A 69 -36.55 -9.60 -5.77
N PRO A 70 -36.09 -10.43 -6.75
CA PRO A 70 -36.40 -10.22 -8.17
C PRO A 70 -37.90 -10.30 -8.44
N TRP A 71 -38.44 -9.35 -9.17
CA TRP A 71 -39.89 -9.25 -9.45
C TRP A 71 -40.49 -10.41 -10.26
N ASN A 72 -39.69 -11.04 -11.08
CA ASN A 72 -40.07 -12.09 -12.02
C ASN A 72 -39.49 -13.46 -11.72
N LEU A 73 -39.04 -13.67 -10.49
CA LEU A 73 -38.51 -14.91 -9.96
C LEU A 73 -39.14 -15.24 -8.60
N GLY A 74 -38.75 -16.33 -7.97
CA GLY A 74 -39.15 -16.68 -6.62
C GLY A 74 -38.47 -15.83 -5.54
N THR A 75 -38.65 -16.20 -4.29
CA THR A 75 -38.09 -15.51 -3.13
C THR A 75 -36.86 -16.23 -2.55
N GLY A 76 -36.19 -15.58 -1.60
CA GLY A 76 -35.01 -16.13 -0.90
C GLY A 76 -33.68 -15.72 -1.52
N TRP A 77 -33.66 -14.67 -2.33
CA TRP A 77 -32.47 -14.14 -2.99
C TRP A 77 -31.69 -13.18 -2.07
N VAL A 78 -32.41 -12.41 -1.26
CA VAL A 78 -31.80 -11.50 -0.30
C VAL A 78 -31.14 -12.30 0.83
N GLY A 79 -29.85 -12.04 1.06
CA GLY A 79 -29.08 -12.72 2.11
C GLY A 79 -28.65 -14.16 1.80
N PHE A 80 -28.86 -14.66 0.56
CA PHE A 80 -28.42 -15.98 0.17
C PHE A 80 -26.89 -16.07 0.05
N ASP A 81 -26.27 -17.04 0.73
CA ASP A 81 -24.82 -17.25 0.70
C ASP A 81 -24.42 -18.11 -0.53
N TRP A 82 -24.19 -17.42 -1.62
CA TRP A 82 -23.78 -18.02 -2.89
C TRP A 82 -22.43 -18.72 -2.80
N GLN A 83 -21.49 -18.14 -2.05
CA GLN A 83 -20.13 -18.69 -1.93
C GLN A 83 -20.14 -20.02 -1.16
N ALA A 84 -20.86 -20.10 -0.06
CA ALA A 84 -21.04 -21.35 0.67
C ALA A 84 -21.80 -22.39 -0.16
N ALA A 85 -22.86 -21.96 -0.89
CA ALA A 85 -23.68 -22.86 -1.67
C ALA A 85 -22.96 -23.45 -2.89
N LEU A 86 -22.09 -22.70 -3.55
CA LEU A 86 -21.36 -23.13 -4.77
C LEU A 86 -19.94 -23.63 -4.48
N GLY A 87 -19.41 -23.39 -3.29
CA GLY A 87 -18.07 -23.82 -2.87
C GLY A 87 -16.93 -23.16 -3.65
N ARG A 88 -17.16 -21.98 -4.22
CA ARG A 88 -16.20 -21.19 -5.01
C ARG A 88 -16.38 -19.70 -4.70
N PRO A 89 -15.35 -18.85 -4.94
CA PRO A 89 -15.52 -17.40 -4.93
C PRO A 89 -16.61 -16.96 -5.91
N VAL A 90 -17.57 -16.14 -5.45
CA VAL A 90 -18.69 -15.66 -6.25
C VAL A 90 -18.71 -14.14 -6.28
N LYS A 91 -18.89 -13.55 -7.47
CA LYS A 91 -19.28 -12.16 -7.65
C LYS A 91 -20.71 -12.07 -8.14
N ILE A 92 -21.51 -11.24 -7.48
CA ILE A 92 -22.90 -11.00 -7.84
C ILE A 92 -22.98 -9.62 -8.49
N MET A 93 -23.66 -9.54 -9.62
CA MET A 93 -23.91 -8.30 -10.36
C MET A 93 -25.39 -8.23 -10.75
N ASN A 94 -25.88 -7.00 -10.93
CA ASN A 94 -27.12 -6.82 -11.68
C ASN A 94 -26.88 -7.24 -13.14
N ASP A 95 -27.85 -7.88 -13.79
CA ASP A 95 -27.74 -8.41 -15.16
C ASP A 95 -27.46 -7.33 -16.21
N ALA A 96 -28.13 -6.17 -16.12
CA ALA A 96 -27.88 -5.01 -16.99
C ALA A 96 -26.47 -4.44 -16.76
N ALA A 97 -26.01 -4.37 -15.51
CA ALA A 97 -24.66 -3.93 -15.19
C ALA A 97 -23.60 -4.91 -15.73
N MET A 98 -23.86 -6.21 -15.65
CA MET A 98 -22.97 -7.23 -16.23
C MET A 98 -22.92 -7.10 -17.76
N GLN A 99 -24.05 -6.91 -18.42
CA GLN A 99 -24.10 -6.69 -19.87
C GLN A 99 -23.44 -5.38 -20.28
N ALA A 100 -23.62 -4.31 -19.48
CA ALA A 100 -22.98 -3.01 -19.67
C ALA A 100 -21.45 -3.13 -19.65
N LEU A 101 -20.88 -3.80 -18.62
CA LEU A 101 -19.44 -4.00 -18.48
C LEU A 101 -18.83 -4.73 -19.68
N GLY A 102 -19.54 -5.71 -20.23
CA GLY A 102 -19.12 -6.44 -21.43
C GLY A 102 -19.25 -5.65 -22.72
N SER A 103 -20.15 -4.66 -22.75
CA SER A 103 -20.40 -3.82 -23.93
C SER A 103 -19.52 -2.58 -23.99
N SER A 104 -18.84 -2.23 -22.90
CA SER A 104 -17.97 -1.05 -22.85
C SER A 104 -16.71 -1.25 -23.68
N GLU A 105 -16.37 -0.21 -24.45
CA GLU A 105 -15.15 -0.10 -25.26
C GLU A 105 -14.18 0.95 -24.69
N GLY A 106 -14.38 1.36 -23.42
CA GLY A 106 -13.67 2.44 -22.74
C GLY A 106 -14.46 3.75 -22.75
N GLY A 107 -13.97 4.74 -21.99
CA GLY A 107 -14.66 6.01 -21.78
C GLY A 107 -15.95 5.86 -20.94
N ARG A 108 -16.73 6.93 -20.88
CA ARG A 108 -17.95 6.98 -20.08
C ARG A 108 -19.17 6.60 -20.91
N MET A 109 -19.72 5.41 -20.66
CA MET A 109 -20.81 4.80 -21.43
C MET A 109 -22.07 4.62 -20.58
N LEU A 110 -23.23 5.02 -21.12
CA LEU A 110 -24.53 4.67 -20.58
C LEU A 110 -25.08 3.42 -21.31
N PHE A 111 -25.46 2.40 -20.56
CA PHE A 111 -26.13 1.21 -21.07
C PHE A 111 -27.64 1.29 -20.83
N LEU A 112 -28.43 1.00 -21.88
CA LEU A 112 -29.89 0.90 -21.82
C LEU A 112 -30.31 -0.47 -22.33
N GLY A 113 -30.77 -1.34 -21.44
CA GLY A 113 -31.24 -2.67 -21.73
C GLY A 113 -32.74 -2.69 -22.09
N LEU A 114 -33.06 -2.72 -23.36
CA LEU A 114 -34.42 -2.72 -23.90
C LEU A 114 -35.01 -4.15 -23.88
N GLY A 115 -35.58 -4.53 -22.74
CA GLY A 115 -36.18 -5.86 -22.53
C GLY A 115 -37.66 -5.80 -22.17
N SER A 116 -38.11 -6.65 -21.25
CA SER A 116 -39.42 -6.54 -20.57
C SER A 116 -39.60 -5.23 -19.87
N GLY A 117 -38.54 -4.77 -19.21
CA GLY A 117 -38.38 -3.44 -18.62
C GLY A 117 -37.26 -2.65 -19.29
N LEU A 118 -36.70 -1.69 -18.56
CA LEU A 118 -35.56 -0.87 -18.95
C LEU A 118 -34.40 -1.04 -17.93
N GLY A 119 -33.44 -1.90 -18.23
CA GLY A 119 -32.23 -2.00 -17.43
C GLY A 119 -31.27 -0.85 -17.71
N THR A 120 -30.68 -0.24 -16.68
CA THR A 120 -29.76 0.89 -16.86
C THR A 120 -28.48 0.72 -16.05
N ALA A 121 -27.34 1.05 -16.66
CA ALA A 121 -26.05 1.07 -15.97
C ALA A 121 -25.12 2.09 -16.61
N LEU A 122 -24.29 2.73 -15.80
CA LEU A 122 -23.20 3.59 -16.24
C LEU A 122 -21.88 2.82 -16.12
N VAL A 123 -21.08 2.84 -17.17
CA VAL A 123 -19.70 2.36 -17.12
C VAL A 123 -18.80 3.56 -17.36
N ASP A 124 -17.90 3.82 -16.40
CA ASP A 124 -16.87 4.84 -16.52
C ASP A 124 -15.52 4.11 -16.49
N GLU A 125 -14.86 4.10 -17.63
CA GLU A 125 -13.71 3.24 -17.92
C GLU A 125 -14.04 1.75 -17.68
N ARG A 126 -13.81 1.24 -16.49
CA ARG A 126 -14.12 -0.15 -16.07
C ARG A 126 -15.00 -0.24 -14.83
N THR A 127 -15.32 0.87 -14.22
CA THR A 127 -16.22 0.92 -13.08
C THR A 127 -17.65 0.90 -13.57
N VAL A 128 -18.38 -0.17 -13.24
CA VAL A 128 -19.80 -0.27 -13.56
C VAL A 128 -20.63 0.16 -12.35
N VAL A 129 -21.55 1.08 -12.59
CA VAL A 129 -22.52 1.57 -11.61
C VAL A 129 -23.91 1.19 -12.09
N PRO A 130 -24.61 0.25 -11.43
CA PRO A 130 -26.01 -0.02 -11.69
C PRO A 130 -26.83 1.26 -11.45
N LEU A 131 -27.76 1.55 -12.31
CA LEU A 131 -28.64 2.71 -12.19
C LEU A 131 -30.10 2.26 -12.27
N GLU A 132 -30.98 3.03 -11.60
CA GLU A 132 -32.43 2.82 -11.64
C GLU A 132 -33.12 4.00 -12.36
N LEU A 133 -32.59 4.40 -13.52
CA LEU A 133 -33.14 5.51 -14.31
C LEU A 133 -34.51 5.17 -14.93
N ALA A 134 -34.85 3.91 -14.99
CA ALA A 134 -36.13 3.40 -15.50
C ALA A 134 -37.35 4.05 -14.85
N HIS A 135 -37.29 4.31 -13.56
CA HIS A 135 -38.39 4.85 -12.77
C HIS A 135 -38.50 6.37 -12.79
N LEU A 136 -37.56 7.08 -13.45
CA LEU A 136 -37.64 8.53 -13.58
C LEU A 136 -38.84 8.92 -14.47
N PRO A 137 -39.53 10.05 -14.14
CA PRO A 137 -40.59 10.59 -14.96
C PRO A 137 -40.09 10.97 -16.36
N TYR A 138 -40.82 10.58 -17.38
CA TYR A 138 -40.57 10.95 -18.77
C TYR A 138 -41.90 11.15 -19.49
N ARG A 139 -42.17 12.36 -19.94
CA ARG A 139 -43.48 12.79 -20.44
C ARG A 139 -44.57 12.53 -19.37
N ASP A 140 -45.61 11.82 -19.69
CA ASP A 140 -46.73 11.52 -18.76
C ASP A 140 -46.59 10.19 -18.02
N GLN A 141 -45.43 9.50 -18.18
CA GLN A 141 -45.17 8.13 -17.69
C GLN A 141 -43.72 8.06 -17.13
N THR A 142 -43.17 6.85 -17.02
CA THR A 142 -41.76 6.63 -16.70
C THR A 142 -40.95 6.29 -17.95
N PHE A 143 -39.62 6.36 -17.86
CA PHE A 143 -38.78 5.87 -18.95
C PHE A 143 -39.05 4.39 -19.25
N GLU A 144 -39.28 3.57 -18.23
CA GLU A 144 -39.59 2.16 -18.43
C GLU A 144 -40.89 1.95 -19.20
N ASP A 145 -41.94 2.66 -18.86
CA ASP A 145 -43.24 2.54 -19.52
C ASP A 145 -43.18 2.85 -21.01
N LEU A 146 -42.34 3.83 -21.38
CA LEU A 146 -42.22 4.25 -22.78
C LEU A 146 -41.13 3.54 -23.56
N LEU A 147 -40.01 3.16 -22.95
CA LEU A 147 -38.86 2.56 -23.60
C LEU A 147 -38.84 1.03 -23.50
N GLY A 148 -39.54 0.46 -22.53
CA GLY A 148 -39.69 -1.00 -22.37
C GLY A 148 -40.70 -1.65 -23.31
N GLN A 149 -40.99 -2.93 -23.09
CA GLN A 149 -41.92 -3.73 -23.90
C GLN A 149 -43.34 -3.12 -23.93
N ARG A 150 -43.82 -2.50 -22.86
CA ARG A 150 -45.12 -1.84 -22.79
C ARG A 150 -45.21 -0.68 -23.78
N GLY A 151 -44.17 0.15 -23.83
CA GLY A 151 -44.13 1.26 -24.80
C GLY A 151 -44.06 0.78 -26.24
N LEU A 152 -43.32 -0.28 -26.53
CA LEU A 152 -43.28 -0.89 -27.86
C LEU A 152 -44.67 -1.39 -28.29
N ALA A 153 -45.40 -2.04 -27.38
CA ALA A 153 -46.75 -2.53 -27.68
C ALA A 153 -47.78 -1.40 -27.89
N ALA A 154 -47.65 -0.30 -27.10
CA ALA A 154 -48.57 0.80 -27.15
C ALA A 154 -48.35 1.74 -28.37
N LEU A 155 -47.10 2.05 -28.68
CA LEU A 155 -46.71 3.03 -29.70
C LEU A 155 -46.50 2.44 -31.10
N GLY A 156 -46.27 1.15 -31.20
CA GLY A 156 -45.76 0.49 -32.41
C GLY A 156 -44.31 0.80 -32.68
N GLU A 157 -43.66 -0.04 -33.49
CA GLU A 157 -42.21 -0.08 -33.67
C GLU A 157 -41.59 1.24 -34.13
N ALA A 158 -42.18 1.92 -35.11
CA ALA A 158 -41.58 3.12 -35.68
C ALA A 158 -41.60 4.30 -34.71
N ALA A 159 -42.74 4.56 -34.02
CA ALA A 159 -42.86 5.62 -33.02
C ALA A 159 -42.05 5.29 -31.78
N TRP A 160 -42.04 4.04 -31.33
CA TRP A 160 -41.25 3.59 -30.19
C TRP A 160 -39.75 3.79 -30.42
N ARG A 161 -39.20 3.47 -31.60
CA ARG A 161 -37.80 3.73 -31.94
C ARG A 161 -37.43 5.22 -31.80
N ALA A 162 -38.26 6.13 -32.21
CA ALA A 162 -38.05 7.55 -32.08
C ALA A 162 -38.00 7.97 -30.59
N VAL A 163 -38.91 7.48 -29.76
CA VAL A 163 -38.98 7.74 -28.33
C VAL A 163 -37.77 7.17 -27.59
N VAL A 164 -37.30 5.98 -27.96
CA VAL A 164 -36.09 5.38 -27.39
C VAL A 164 -34.85 6.24 -27.69
N LEU A 165 -34.67 6.70 -28.92
CA LEU A 165 -33.52 7.53 -29.29
C LEU A 165 -33.53 8.89 -28.59
N GLU A 166 -34.71 9.52 -28.46
CA GLU A 166 -34.87 10.77 -27.68
C GLU A 166 -34.53 10.54 -26.20
N GLY A 167 -35.12 9.52 -25.57
CA GLY A 167 -34.85 9.16 -24.18
C GLY A 167 -33.38 8.80 -23.91
N ALA A 168 -32.76 8.07 -24.87
CA ALA A 168 -31.35 7.74 -24.78
C ALA A 168 -30.43 8.98 -24.75
N GLU A 169 -30.74 10.00 -25.59
CA GLU A 169 -29.95 11.23 -25.59
C GLU A 169 -30.17 12.06 -24.32
N LEU A 170 -31.41 12.14 -23.82
CA LEU A 170 -31.72 12.81 -22.56
C LEU A 170 -30.97 12.16 -21.39
N LEU A 171 -31.03 10.84 -21.26
CA LEU A 171 -30.34 10.12 -20.18
C LEU A 171 -28.83 10.20 -20.34
N ARG A 172 -28.31 10.10 -21.59
CA ARG A 172 -26.87 10.28 -21.86
C ARG A 172 -26.36 11.64 -21.35
N ALA A 173 -27.10 12.70 -21.69
CA ALA A 173 -26.74 14.05 -21.26
C ALA A 173 -26.82 14.20 -19.73
N ALA A 174 -27.86 13.65 -19.09
CA ALA A 174 -28.07 13.72 -17.66
C ALA A 174 -26.92 13.07 -16.86
N VAL A 175 -26.34 11.97 -17.35
CA VAL A 175 -25.22 11.28 -16.69
C VAL A 175 -23.85 11.65 -17.28
N ALA A 176 -23.79 12.62 -18.19
CA ALA A 176 -22.59 13.07 -18.88
C ALA A 176 -21.81 11.92 -19.57
N ALA A 177 -22.53 10.94 -20.15
CA ALA A 177 -21.90 9.84 -20.89
C ALA A 177 -21.46 10.30 -22.28
N GLU A 178 -20.37 9.74 -22.77
CA GLU A 178 -19.83 10.00 -24.11
C GLU A 178 -20.67 9.34 -25.19
N TYR A 179 -21.17 8.13 -24.90
CA TYR A 179 -22.02 7.35 -25.80
C TYR A 179 -23.01 6.47 -25.04
N VAL A 180 -24.00 5.95 -25.78
CA VAL A 180 -25.02 5.01 -25.28
C VAL A 180 -24.87 3.68 -26.01
N VAL A 181 -25.05 2.58 -25.27
CA VAL A 181 -25.22 1.25 -25.85
C VAL A 181 -26.63 0.78 -25.57
N LEU A 182 -27.39 0.47 -26.64
CA LEU A 182 -28.71 -0.15 -26.58
C LEU A 182 -28.55 -1.68 -26.58
N GLY A 183 -28.86 -2.32 -25.46
CA GLY A 183 -28.88 -3.78 -25.31
C GLY A 183 -30.27 -4.34 -25.11
N GLY A 184 -30.36 -5.60 -24.73
CA GLY A 184 -31.62 -6.29 -24.52
C GLY A 184 -32.25 -6.81 -25.84
N GLY A 185 -33.31 -7.61 -25.72
CA GLY A 185 -33.92 -8.31 -26.86
C GLY A 185 -34.50 -7.40 -27.95
N ASN A 186 -35.01 -6.22 -27.58
CA ASN A 186 -35.63 -5.27 -28.48
C ASN A 186 -34.63 -4.33 -29.18
N ALA A 187 -33.35 -4.33 -28.77
CA ALA A 187 -32.30 -3.53 -29.44
C ALA A 187 -32.14 -3.98 -30.93
N ARG A 188 -32.42 -5.23 -31.27
CA ARG A 188 -32.41 -5.75 -32.64
C ARG A 188 -33.35 -5.05 -33.63
N LEU A 189 -34.32 -4.28 -33.11
CA LEU A 189 -35.27 -3.54 -33.95
C LEU A 189 -34.64 -2.26 -34.55
N PHE A 190 -33.43 -1.89 -34.16
CA PHE A 190 -32.73 -0.71 -34.68
C PHE A 190 -31.79 -1.10 -35.82
N SER A 191 -32.05 -0.57 -37.02
CA SER A 191 -31.22 -0.78 -38.22
C SER A 191 -30.30 0.41 -38.52
N ALA A 192 -30.61 1.60 -37.98
CA ALA A 192 -29.80 2.82 -38.11
C ALA A 192 -29.77 3.56 -36.76
N LEU A 193 -28.62 4.06 -36.38
CA LEU A 193 -28.36 4.72 -35.08
C LEU A 193 -27.66 6.05 -35.29
N PRO A 194 -27.92 7.06 -34.42
CA PRO A 194 -27.16 8.32 -34.41
C PRO A 194 -25.73 8.09 -33.96
N PRO A 195 -24.81 9.03 -34.24
CA PRO A 195 -23.34 8.84 -34.05
C PRO A 195 -22.87 8.43 -32.64
N ARG A 196 -23.63 8.73 -31.61
CA ARG A 196 -23.27 8.42 -30.21
C ARG A 196 -24.04 7.24 -29.61
N VAL A 197 -24.79 6.52 -30.42
CA VAL A 197 -25.56 5.36 -29.99
C VAL A 197 -25.05 4.10 -30.75
N ARG A 198 -24.84 3.02 -30.00
CA ARG A 198 -24.33 1.76 -30.53
C ARG A 198 -25.28 0.61 -30.17
N LEU A 199 -25.26 -0.48 -30.92
CA LEU A 199 -25.96 -1.72 -30.57
C LEU A 199 -25.05 -2.57 -29.68
N GLY A 200 -25.61 -3.13 -28.63
CA GLY A 200 -25.06 -4.19 -27.82
C GLY A 200 -25.71 -5.55 -28.18
N HIS A 201 -25.05 -6.62 -27.79
CA HIS A 201 -25.54 -8.00 -27.93
C HIS A 201 -25.69 -8.65 -26.58
N ASN A 202 -26.67 -9.54 -26.39
CA ASN A 202 -26.87 -10.22 -25.10
C ASN A 202 -25.69 -11.10 -24.69
N ASP A 203 -24.89 -11.60 -25.64
CA ASP A 203 -23.66 -12.34 -25.31
C ASP A 203 -22.60 -11.51 -24.59
N LYS A 204 -22.74 -10.19 -24.62
CA LYS A 204 -21.89 -9.27 -23.85
C LYS A 204 -22.05 -9.43 -22.33
N ALA A 205 -23.15 -10.03 -21.86
CA ALA A 205 -23.27 -10.41 -20.44
C ALA A 205 -22.16 -11.38 -20.02
N PHE A 206 -21.80 -12.35 -20.87
CA PHE A 206 -20.70 -13.27 -20.61
C PHE A 206 -19.34 -12.56 -20.57
N GLU A 207 -19.09 -11.66 -21.52
CA GLU A 207 -17.85 -10.85 -21.51
C GLU A 207 -17.76 -9.99 -20.27
N GLY A 208 -18.87 -9.38 -19.84
CA GLY A 208 -18.93 -8.58 -18.61
C GLY A 208 -18.69 -9.42 -17.36
N GLY A 209 -19.29 -10.60 -17.29
CA GLY A 209 -19.07 -11.53 -16.18
C GLY A 209 -17.62 -12.03 -16.10
N LEU A 210 -16.93 -12.19 -17.23
CA LEU A 210 -15.49 -12.49 -17.26
C LEU A 210 -14.66 -11.26 -16.83
N ARG A 211 -14.98 -10.08 -17.40
CA ARG A 211 -14.30 -8.81 -17.05
C ARG A 211 -14.47 -8.43 -15.58
N ALA A 212 -15.50 -8.90 -14.90
CA ALA A 212 -15.67 -8.70 -13.48
C ALA A 212 -14.49 -9.27 -12.65
N TRP A 213 -13.76 -10.24 -13.19
CA TRP A 213 -12.58 -10.85 -12.57
C TRP A 213 -11.25 -10.39 -13.18
N ASP A 214 -11.29 -9.51 -14.18
CA ASP A 214 -10.07 -8.88 -14.67
C ASP A 214 -9.38 -8.17 -13.50
N ALA A 215 -8.06 -8.27 -13.44
CA ALA A 215 -7.28 -7.52 -12.47
C ALA A 215 -7.62 -6.02 -12.60
N PRO A 216 -7.83 -5.29 -11.49
CA PRO A 216 -8.27 -3.89 -11.52
C PRO A 216 -7.42 -2.99 -12.41
N PHE A 217 -6.17 -3.40 -12.68
CA PHE A 217 -5.17 -2.64 -13.42
C PHE A 217 -4.76 -3.27 -14.75
N ALA A 218 -5.44 -4.34 -15.20
CA ALA A 218 -5.03 -5.08 -16.42
C ALA A 218 -5.05 -4.21 -17.70
N HIS A 219 -5.98 -3.23 -17.78
CA HIS A 219 -6.03 -2.29 -18.90
C HIS A 219 -4.81 -1.37 -18.98
N LEU A 220 -4.20 -1.06 -17.85
CA LEU A 220 -3.00 -0.23 -17.79
C LEU A 220 -1.77 -0.98 -18.33
N ALA A 221 -1.73 -2.29 -18.25
CA ALA A 221 -0.60 -3.08 -18.74
C ALA A 221 -0.37 -2.91 -20.27
N ALA A 222 -1.43 -2.64 -21.02
CA ALA A 222 -1.34 -2.34 -22.44
C ALA A 222 -0.60 -1.01 -22.74
N LEU A 223 -0.53 -0.13 -21.76
CA LEU A 223 0.15 1.18 -21.85
C LEU A 223 1.64 1.11 -21.48
N ALA A 224 2.13 -0.08 -21.08
CA ALA A 224 3.56 -0.26 -20.83
C ALA A 224 4.35 -0.10 -22.14
N PRO A 225 5.45 0.65 -22.15
CA PRO A 225 6.23 0.85 -23.36
C PRO A 225 6.78 -0.50 -23.85
N ARG A 226 6.54 -0.80 -25.11
CA ARG A 226 7.14 -1.97 -25.81
C ARG A 226 8.58 -1.72 -26.22
N GLN A 227 8.94 -0.44 -26.32
CA GLN A 227 10.28 -0.02 -26.68
C GLN A 227 11.21 -0.14 -25.48
N HIS A 228 12.49 -0.40 -25.77
CA HIS A 228 13.53 -0.38 -24.74
C HIS A 228 13.75 1.04 -24.20
N LEU A 229 14.05 1.19 -22.91
CA LEU A 229 14.30 2.51 -22.29
C LEU A 229 15.36 3.31 -23.05
N ARG A 230 16.43 2.66 -23.51
CA ARG A 230 17.46 3.28 -24.34
C ARG A 230 16.88 3.94 -25.59
N ASP A 231 15.93 3.28 -26.24
CA ASP A 231 15.31 3.79 -27.48
C ASP A 231 14.32 4.93 -27.18
N LEU A 232 13.62 4.86 -26.02
CA LEU A 232 12.80 5.97 -25.54
C LEU A 232 13.62 7.23 -25.26
N PHE A 233 14.82 7.10 -24.70
CA PHE A 233 15.72 8.24 -24.50
C PHE A 233 16.31 8.76 -25.82
N ALA A 234 16.62 7.88 -26.76
CA ALA A 234 17.11 8.27 -28.09
C ALA A 234 16.04 9.02 -28.88
N ALA A 235 14.78 8.61 -28.77
CA ALA A 235 13.65 9.26 -29.44
C ALA A 235 13.24 10.59 -28.80
N ASP A 236 13.56 10.80 -27.51
CA ASP A 236 13.13 11.96 -26.73
C ASP A 236 14.27 12.52 -25.86
N PRO A 237 15.08 13.44 -26.38
CA PRO A 237 16.16 14.09 -25.62
C PRO A 237 15.66 14.89 -24.39
N ALA A 238 14.39 15.30 -24.35
CA ALA A 238 13.78 16.03 -23.24
C ALA A 238 13.20 15.11 -22.14
N ARG A 239 13.29 13.78 -22.31
CA ARG A 239 12.68 12.82 -21.40
C ARG A 239 13.09 13.01 -19.94
N ALA A 240 14.37 13.24 -19.67
CA ALA A 240 14.86 13.46 -18.32
C ALA A 240 14.24 14.72 -17.68
N ALA A 241 14.15 15.83 -18.42
CA ALA A 241 13.54 17.06 -17.92
C ALA A 241 12.02 16.90 -17.69
N ARG A 242 11.34 16.11 -18.51
CA ARG A 242 9.90 15.88 -18.43
C ARG A 242 9.50 14.94 -17.30
N PHE A 243 10.30 13.93 -17.03
CA PHE A 243 10.08 12.94 -15.99
C PHE A 243 11.01 13.13 -14.79
N SER A 244 11.13 14.39 -14.36
CA SER A 244 11.81 14.76 -13.12
C SER A 244 11.01 15.83 -12.38
N LEU A 245 11.13 15.84 -11.06
CA LEU A 245 10.46 16.78 -10.17
C LEU A 245 11.45 17.27 -9.10
N ALA A 246 11.26 18.51 -8.65
CA ALA A 246 11.99 19.07 -7.54
C ALA A 246 11.05 19.51 -6.43
N VAL A 247 11.48 19.37 -5.17
CA VAL A 247 10.80 19.92 -4.00
C VAL A 247 11.71 21.00 -3.40
N GLY A 248 11.39 22.25 -3.70
CA GLY A 248 12.27 23.38 -3.36
C GLY A 248 13.70 23.18 -3.88
N GLU A 249 14.68 23.56 -3.06
CA GLU A 249 16.11 23.34 -3.33
C GLU A 249 16.65 22.07 -2.66
N HIS A 250 15.78 21.27 -2.07
CA HIS A 250 16.18 20.20 -1.17
C HIS A 250 16.22 18.82 -1.80
N LEU A 251 15.24 18.50 -2.64
CA LEU A 251 15.12 17.20 -3.29
C LEU A 251 14.94 17.35 -4.80
N TYR A 252 15.63 16.51 -5.56
CA TYR A 252 15.42 16.29 -6.97
C TYR A 252 15.16 14.81 -7.23
N VAL A 253 14.06 14.50 -7.90
CA VAL A 253 13.59 13.15 -8.19
C VAL A 253 13.55 12.96 -9.69
N ASP A 254 14.46 12.17 -10.22
CA ASP A 254 14.50 11.73 -11.61
C ASP A 254 13.86 10.35 -11.73
N TYR A 255 12.67 10.28 -12.29
CA TYR A 255 11.95 9.05 -12.58
C TYR A 255 11.89 8.73 -14.08
N SER A 256 12.73 9.37 -14.88
CA SER A 256 12.77 9.20 -16.33
C SER A 256 13.20 7.82 -16.79
N LYS A 257 13.97 7.10 -15.96
CA LYS A 257 14.43 5.73 -16.23
C LYS A 257 13.41 4.65 -15.79
N ASN A 258 12.14 5.01 -15.71
CA ASN A 258 11.05 4.08 -15.47
C ASN A 258 10.37 3.65 -16.77
N LEU A 259 9.73 2.48 -16.77
CA LEU A 259 8.99 1.91 -17.90
C LEU A 259 7.64 2.62 -18.07
N ILE A 260 7.68 3.90 -18.41
CA ILE A 260 6.53 4.79 -18.54
C ILE A 260 6.58 5.61 -19.82
N THR A 261 5.42 6.08 -20.26
CA THR A 261 5.21 7.07 -21.31
C THR A 261 4.32 8.20 -20.76
N ASP A 262 4.12 9.27 -21.53
CA ASP A 262 3.15 10.32 -21.17
C ASP A 262 1.74 9.74 -21.04
N GLU A 263 1.39 8.79 -21.92
CA GLU A 263 0.09 8.13 -21.91
C GLU A 263 -0.10 7.28 -20.63
N SER A 264 0.88 6.46 -20.27
CA SER A 264 0.80 5.66 -19.04
C SER A 264 0.76 6.56 -17.79
N MET A 265 1.52 7.64 -17.75
CA MET A 265 1.47 8.60 -16.64
C MET A 265 0.14 9.37 -16.58
N HIS A 266 -0.45 9.69 -17.73
CA HIS A 266 -1.79 10.29 -17.78
C HIS A 266 -2.82 9.32 -17.20
N ALA A 267 -2.81 8.07 -17.62
CA ALA A 267 -3.72 7.03 -17.11
C ALA A 267 -3.53 6.76 -15.62
N LEU A 268 -2.29 6.73 -15.12
CA LEU A 268 -1.98 6.59 -13.70
C LEU A 268 -2.51 7.77 -12.86
N ARG A 269 -2.41 8.99 -13.37
CA ARG A 269 -2.99 10.17 -12.71
C ARG A 269 -4.52 10.13 -12.72
N ALA A 270 -5.14 9.67 -13.81
CA ALA A 270 -6.57 9.44 -13.88
C ALA A 270 -7.00 8.38 -12.85
N LEU A 271 -6.23 7.30 -12.69
CA LEU A 271 -6.43 6.30 -11.65
C LEU A 271 -6.39 6.92 -10.24
N ALA A 272 -5.42 7.80 -9.94
CA ALA A 272 -5.35 8.48 -8.64
C ALA A 272 -6.60 9.35 -8.37
N ARG A 273 -7.09 10.08 -9.38
CA ARG A 273 -8.33 10.87 -9.27
C ARG A 273 -9.54 9.97 -9.01
N THR A 274 -9.69 8.91 -9.78
CA THR A 274 -10.82 7.95 -9.64
C THR A 274 -10.78 7.23 -8.30
N ALA A 275 -9.58 6.88 -7.81
CA ALA A 275 -9.41 6.29 -6.49
C ALA A 275 -9.60 7.29 -5.33
N GLY A 276 -9.75 8.57 -5.63
CA GLY A 276 -9.99 9.61 -4.63
C GLY A 276 -8.79 9.89 -3.72
N VAL A 277 -7.56 9.78 -4.24
CA VAL A 277 -6.32 9.98 -3.47
C VAL A 277 -6.31 11.36 -2.80
N GLU A 278 -6.66 12.41 -3.55
CA GLU A 278 -6.69 13.79 -3.02
C GLU A 278 -7.77 13.96 -1.96
N ALA A 279 -8.96 13.42 -2.18
CA ALA A 279 -10.05 13.49 -1.20
C ALA A 279 -9.70 12.73 0.10
N LEU A 280 -9.08 11.56 0.00
CA LEU A 280 -8.64 10.82 1.18
C LEU A 280 -7.51 11.53 1.93
N ARG A 281 -6.57 12.15 1.20
CA ARG A 281 -5.53 13.02 1.75
C ARG A 281 -6.15 14.16 2.56
N ASP A 282 -7.09 14.87 1.96
CA ASP A 282 -7.73 16.02 2.60
C ASP A 282 -8.49 15.60 3.87
N ARG A 283 -9.12 14.42 3.85
CA ARG A 283 -9.76 13.81 5.03
C ARG A 283 -8.72 13.44 6.11
N MET A 284 -7.53 12.95 5.74
CA MET A 284 -6.45 12.69 6.68
C MET A 284 -6.02 13.99 7.38
N PHE A 285 -5.76 15.05 6.62
CA PHE A 285 -5.36 16.34 7.20
C PHE A 285 -6.48 17.02 8.00
N ALA A 286 -7.74 16.71 7.71
CA ALA A 286 -8.89 17.13 8.49
C ALA A 286 -9.08 16.33 9.79
N GLY A 287 -8.30 15.26 10.00
CA GLY A 287 -8.39 14.39 11.16
C GLY A 287 -9.62 13.49 11.20
N GLU A 288 -10.20 13.22 10.04
CA GLU A 288 -11.27 12.23 9.93
C GLU A 288 -10.78 10.81 10.23
N PRO A 289 -11.66 9.90 10.72
CA PRO A 289 -11.28 8.54 11.06
C PRO A 289 -11.09 7.66 9.81
N ILE A 290 -10.04 7.94 9.03
CA ILE A 290 -9.71 7.19 7.81
C ILE A 290 -9.14 5.79 8.06
N ASN A 291 -8.69 5.49 9.27
CA ASN A 291 -8.41 4.12 9.72
C ASN A 291 -9.75 3.46 10.08
N SER A 292 -10.44 2.93 9.09
CA SER A 292 -11.82 2.47 9.20
C SER A 292 -11.99 1.21 10.06
N SER A 293 -10.98 0.31 10.09
CA SER A 293 -11.07 -0.94 10.87
C SER A 293 -10.92 -0.73 12.37
N GLU A 294 -10.30 0.36 12.81
CA GLU A 294 -10.15 0.74 14.21
C GLU A 294 -10.98 1.98 14.60
N GLY A 295 -11.63 2.64 13.63
CA GLY A 295 -12.44 3.86 13.87
C GLY A 295 -11.61 5.07 14.33
N ARG A 296 -10.35 5.17 13.90
CA ARG A 296 -9.39 6.19 14.37
C ARG A 296 -9.01 7.18 13.28
N ALA A 297 -8.73 8.42 13.69
CA ALA A 297 -8.02 9.38 12.87
C ALA A 297 -6.59 8.90 12.58
N VAL A 298 -6.01 9.39 11.50
CA VAL A 298 -4.60 9.19 11.12
C VAL A 298 -3.98 10.57 11.00
N LEU A 299 -3.35 11.02 12.07
CA LEU A 299 -2.98 12.42 12.21
C LEU A 299 -1.51 12.64 12.60
N HIS A 300 -0.62 11.70 12.21
CA HIS A 300 0.82 11.85 12.43
C HIS A 300 1.37 13.16 11.83
N VAL A 301 0.73 13.72 10.81
CA VAL A 301 1.07 15.02 10.22
C VAL A 301 0.89 16.19 11.20
N ALA A 302 0.04 16.06 12.25
CA ALA A 302 -0.10 17.08 13.29
C ALA A 302 1.17 17.21 14.15
N LEU A 303 1.92 16.12 14.34
CA LEU A 303 3.15 16.10 15.12
C LEU A 303 4.25 17.02 14.56
N ARG A 304 4.18 17.30 13.28
CA ARG A 304 5.13 18.10 12.52
C ARG A 304 4.50 19.33 11.85
N ASN A 305 3.25 19.67 12.23
CA ASN A 305 2.60 20.90 11.79
C ASN A 305 3.35 22.13 12.36
N ARG A 306 3.85 22.97 11.45
CA ARG A 306 4.61 24.20 11.77
C ARG A 306 3.81 25.47 11.45
N SER A 307 2.53 25.31 11.13
CA SER A 307 1.59 26.42 10.93
C SER A 307 0.71 26.62 12.15
N ASP A 308 0.07 27.79 12.23
CA ASP A 308 -0.93 28.08 13.27
C ASP A 308 -2.28 27.41 13.01
N ARG A 309 -2.38 26.54 11.98
CA ARG A 309 -3.64 25.85 11.66
C ARG A 309 -3.98 24.84 12.75
N PRO A 310 -5.20 24.90 13.31
CA PRO A 310 -5.67 23.86 14.21
C PRO A 310 -5.80 22.54 13.46
N MET A 311 -5.52 21.43 14.12
CA MET A 311 -5.73 20.09 13.61
C MET A 311 -6.56 19.31 14.62
N ALA A 312 -7.66 18.69 14.18
CA ALA A 312 -8.62 18.10 15.08
C ALA A 312 -8.65 16.56 14.93
N ALA A 313 -8.77 15.86 16.05
CA ALA A 313 -9.14 14.44 16.10
C ALA A 313 -10.38 14.31 16.99
N GLY A 314 -11.43 13.62 16.48
CA GLY A 314 -12.68 13.50 17.22
C GLY A 314 -13.34 14.85 17.57
N GLY A 315 -13.15 15.88 16.76
CA GLY A 315 -13.69 17.24 16.98
C GLY A 315 -12.89 18.09 17.97
N ARG A 316 -11.80 17.59 18.54
CA ARG A 316 -10.94 18.31 19.49
C ARG A 316 -9.64 18.71 18.80
N ASP A 317 -9.23 20.00 18.97
CA ASP A 317 -7.91 20.46 18.53
C ASP A 317 -6.81 19.75 19.32
N VAL A 318 -5.90 19.08 18.60
CA VAL A 318 -4.78 18.32 19.20
C VAL A 318 -3.51 19.14 19.32
N MET A 319 -3.42 20.29 18.68
CA MET A 319 -2.17 21.08 18.62
C MET A 319 -1.66 21.53 19.98
N PRO A 320 -2.49 21.95 20.95
CA PRO A 320 -2.00 22.32 22.29
C PRO A 320 -1.28 21.15 22.99
N GLU A 321 -1.80 19.94 22.86
CA GLU A 321 -1.18 18.74 23.43
C GLU A 321 0.12 18.36 22.71
N VAL A 322 0.14 18.47 21.38
CA VAL A 322 1.35 18.25 20.56
C VAL A 322 2.46 19.20 20.97
N HIS A 323 2.15 20.49 21.09
CA HIS A 323 3.13 21.50 21.52
C HIS A 323 3.65 21.22 22.94
N ALA A 324 2.78 20.83 23.87
CA ALA A 324 3.17 20.48 25.23
C ALA A 324 4.12 19.27 25.26
N ALA A 325 3.85 18.24 24.44
CA ALA A 325 4.71 17.07 24.33
C ALA A 325 6.08 17.41 23.71
N LEU A 326 6.10 18.22 22.65
CA LEU A 326 7.35 18.68 22.03
C LEU A 326 8.17 19.55 23.00
N ASP A 327 7.52 20.41 23.78
CA ASP A 327 8.18 21.21 24.82
C ASP A 327 8.74 20.32 25.95
N HIS A 328 8.04 19.26 26.33
CA HIS A 328 8.55 18.27 27.29
C HIS A 328 9.81 17.57 26.76
N ILE A 329 9.79 17.11 25.49
CA ILE A 329 10.97 16.54 24.84
C ILE A 329 12.14 17.54 24.84
N ARG A 330 11.87 18.81 24.49
CA ARG A 330 12.87 19.87 24.47
C ARG A 330 13.52 20.06 25.85
N ARG A 331 12.70 20.32 26.86
CA ARG A 331 13.19 20.56 28.22
C ARG A 331 14.01 19.41 28.78
N PHE A 332 13.52 18.17 28.57
CA PHE A 332 14.21 16.99 29.07
C PHE A 332 15.52 16.71 28.31
N SER A 333 15.50 16.75 26.99
CA SER A 333 16.71 16.51 26.18
C SER A 333 17.79 17.58 26.45
N GLU A 334 17.40 18.84 26.58
CA GLU A 334 18.32 19.93 26.96
C GLU A 334 18.89 19.73 28.37
N ALA A 335 18.09 19.30 29.35
CA ALA A 335 18.53 19.00 30.69
C ALA A 335 19.56 17.87 30.74
N VAL A 336 19.32 16.78 30.01
CA VAL A 336 20.26 15.66 29.92
C VAL A 336 21.56 16.10 29.22
N ARG A 337 21.45 16.73 28.06
CA ARG A 337 22.61 17.14 27.24
C ARG A 337 23.47 18.20 27.94
N SER A 338 22.86 19.16 28.64
CA SER A 338 23.60 20.19 29.41
C SER A 338 24.22 19.67 30.72
N GLY A 339 23.82 18.45 31.14
CA GLY A 339 24.26 17.90 32.43
C GLY A 339 23.50 18.49 33.63
N LYS A 340 22.35 19.13 33.43
CA LYS A 340 21.42 19.51 34.51
C LYS A 340 20.67 18.29 35.03
N TRP A 341 20.41 17.31 34.19
CA TRP A 341 19.91 16.00 34.58
C TRP A 341 21.07 15.08 34.91
N LEU A 342 21.16 14.65 36.16
CA LEU A 342 22.25 13.82 36.69
C LEU A 342 21.72 12.45 37.10
N GLY A 343 22.53 11.43 36.94
CA GLY A 343 22.30 10.11 37.48
C GLY A 343 22.27 10.11 39.03
N TYR A 344 21.93 8.97 39.62
CA TYR A 344 21.77 8.81 41.07
C TYR A 344 23.06 9.12 41.86
N THR A 345 24.23 9.02 41.25
CA THR A 345 25.53 9.34 41.82
C THR A 345 25.95 10.79 41.62
N GLY A 346 25.14 11.63 40.97
CA GLY A 346 25.49 12.97 40.56
C GLY A 346 26.38 13.08 39.32
N LEU A 347 26.60 11.97 38.60
CA LEU A 347 27.34 11.96 37.33
C LEU A 347 26.42 12.30 36.15
N ARG A 348 27.01 12.89 35.10
CA ARG A 348 26.31 13.16 33.83
C ARG A 348 25.94 11.86 33.13
N ILE A 349 24.81 11.88 32.44
CA ILE A 349 24.42 10.81 31.55
C ILE A 349 25.29 10.84 30.27
N THR A 350 25.94 9.73 29.98
CA THR A 350 26.80 9.55 28.78
C THR A 350 26.22 8.62 27.78
N ASP A 351 25.30 7.74 28.20
CA ASP A 351 24.70 6.71 27.37
C ASP A 351 23.19 6.68 27.62
N VAL A 352 22.45 6.47 26.54
CA VAL A 352 21.00 6.26 26.53
C VAL A 352 20.72 4.91 25.88
N VAL A 353 19.94 4.06 26.52
CA VAL A 353 19.47 2.80 25.96
C VAL A 353 17.98 2.90 25.69
N ASN A 354 17.59 2.94 24.41
CA ASN A 354 16.19 2.89 24.01
C ASN A 354 15.74 1.44 23.93
N ILE A 355 14.76 1.07 24.74
CA ILE A 355 14.14 -0.27 24.77
C ILE A 355 12.76 -0.14 24.15
N GLY A 356 12.60 -0.67 22.94
CA GLY A 356 11.36 -0.61 22.18
C GLY A 356 11.45 -1.51 20.94
N ILE A 357 10.32 -1.89 20.33
CA ILE A 357 10.27 -2.77 19.17
C ILE A 357 9.37 -2.19 18.08
N GLY A 358 9.60 -2.58 16.84
CA GLY A 358 8.82 -2.10 15.68
C GLY A 358 8.94 -0.59 15.50
N GLY A 359 7.85 0.15 15.50
CA GLY A 359 7.85 1.61 15.33
C GLY A 359 8.58 2.37 16.44
N SER A 360 8.72 1.79 17.64
CA SER A 360 9.48 2.36 18.75
C SER A 360 11.00 2.14 18.64
N ASP A 361 11.45 1.40 17.62
CA ASP A 361 12.86 1.11 17.34
C ASP A 361 13.29 1.60 15.96
N LEU A 362 12.66 1.08 14.88
CA LEU A 362 13.15 1.20 13.50
C LEU A 362 13.31 2.66 13.06
N GLY A 363 12.31 3.50 13.28
CA GLY A 363 12.38 4.92 12.93
C GLY A 363 13.44 5.68 13.74
N PRO A 364 13.37 5.68 15.07
CA PRO A 364 14.36 6.34 15.91
C PRO A 364 15.79 5.85 15.68
N ALA A 365 16.01 4.53 15.54
CA ALA A 365 17.34 3.97 15.30
C ALA A 365 17.92 4.42 13.96
N MET A 366 17.10 4.37 12.90
CA MET A 366 17.49 4.80 11.56
C MET A 366 17.86 6.29 11.55
N VAL A 367 17.00 7.16 12.12
CA VAL A 367 17.24 8.61 12.15
C VAL A 367 18.44 8.96 13.03
N THR A 368 18.59 8.32 14.19
CA THR A 368 19.78 8.56 15.07
C THR A 368 21.06 8.21 14.33
N GLU A 369 21.09 7.11 13.58
CA GLU A 369 22.25 6.75 12.78
C GLU A 369 22.46 7.70 11.60
N ALA A 370 21.40 8.08 10.90
CA ALA A 370 21.46 9.04 9.80
C ALA A 370 22.00 10.41 10.26
N MET A 371 21.73 10.77 11.50
CA MET A 371 22.13 12.04 12.10
C MET A 371 23.42 11.95 12.92
N THR A 372 24.22 10.89 12.81
CA THR A 372 25.51 10.73 13.51
C THR A 372 26.41 11.96 13.42
N PRO A 373 26.57 12.67 12.29
CA PRO A 373 27.37 13.89 12.22
C PRO A 373 26.92 15.01 13.16
N TYR A 374 25.63 15.02 13.55
CA TYR A 374 24.99 16.01 14.41
C TYR A 374 24.89 15.58 15.87
N GLY A 375 25.20 14.31 16.18
CA GLY A 375 25.08 13.71 17.51
C GLY A 375 26.35 13.70 18.36
N ARG A 376 27.47 14.23 17.87
CA ARG A 376 28.80 14.10 18.51
C ARG A 376 28.92 14.68 19.91
N GLU A 377 28.12 15.70 20.25
CA GLU A 377 28.14 16.37 21.54
C GLU A 377 27.12 15.85 22.56
N GLY A 378 26.29 14.90 22.15
CA GLY A 378 25.25 14.30 22.98
C GLY A 378 25.68 12.98 23.63
N PRO A 379 24.80 12.39 24.46
CA PRO A 379 25.00 11.03 24.94
C PRO A 379 24.93 10.05 23.75
N ARG A 380 25.66 8.95 23.86
CA ARG A 380 25.58 7.85 22.89
C ARG A 380 24.24 7.15 23.05
N VAL A 381 23.51 6.96 21.96
CA VAL A 381 22.22 6.28 22.00
C VAL A 381 22.35 4.88 21.43
N HIS A 382 21.90 3.91 22.21
CA HIS A 382 21.86 2.49 21.89
C HIS A 382 20.39 2.05 21.75
N PHE A 383 20.12 1.09 20.88
CA PHE A 383 18.76 0.59 20.66
C PHE A 383 18.71 -0.91 20.97
N VAL A 384 17.72 -1.32 21.75
CA VAL A 384 17.47 -2.73 22.11
C VAL A 384 16.02 -3.05 21.77
N ALA A 385 15.83 -3.89 20.77
CA ALA A 385 14.51 -4.27 20.25
C ALA A 385 14.23 -5.77 20.45
N ASN A 386 15.19 -6.64 20.10
CA ASN A 386 15.00 -8.08 20.14
C ASN A 386 14.95 -8.60 21.57
N VAL A 387 14.05 -9.56 21.83
CA VAL A 387 13.98 -10.28 23.12
C VAL A 387 15.10 -11.29 23.31
N ASP A 388 15.89 -11.59 22.26
CA ASP A 388 17.13 -12.35 22.42
C ASP A 388 18.05 -11.65 23.42
N GLY A 389 18.32 -12.30 24.53
CA GLY A 389 19.14 -11.76 25.61
C GLY A 389 20.52 -11.27 25.19
N THR A 390 21.07 -11.79 24.10
CA THR A 390 22.33 -11.33 23.51
C THR A 390 22.28 -9.86 23.16
N HIS A 391 21.17 -9.36 22.60
CA HIS A 391 21.04 -7.97 22.20
C HIS A 391 21.18 -7.01 23.38
N LEU A 392 20.48 -7.31 24.48
CA LEU A 392 20.58 -6.49 25.70
C LEU A 392 21.93 -6.67 26.40
N ALA A 393 22.42 -7.91 26.55
CA ALA A 393 23.65 -8.21 27.26
C ALA A 393 24.89 -7.55 26.60
N ASP A 394 25.00 -7.65 25.28
CA ASP A 394 26.11 -7.03 24.54
C ASP A 394 26.03 -5.50 24.57
N THR A 395 24.81 -4.95 24.51
CA THR A 395 24.60 -3.50 24.65
C THR A 395 25.04 -3.01 26.04
N LEU A 396 24.66 -3.70 27.11
CA LEU A 396 24.97 -3.27 28.48
C LEU A 396 26.43 -3.52 28.90
N ARG A 397 27.12 -4.47 28.27
CA ARG A 397 28.50 -4.86 28.65
C ARG A 397 29.50 -3.71 28.74
N PRO A 398 29.56 -2.75 27.80
CA PRO A 398 30.48 -1.61 27.88
C PRO A 398 29.93 -0.44 28.71
N LEU A 399 28.68 -0.50 29.20
CA LEU A 399 28.00 0.61 29.83
C LEU A 399 28.18 0.63 31.34
N HIS A 400 28.09 1.83 31.93
CA HIS A 400 28.16 2.02 33.37
C HIS A 400 26.82 2.46 33.94
N PRO A 401 26.21 1.73 34.92
CA PRO A 401 24.87 2.03 35.42
C PRO A 401 24.66 3.46 35.88
N ALA A 402 25.66 4.08 36.55
CA ALA A 402 25.56 5.43 37.08
C ALA A 402 25.50 6.54 36.01
N THR A 403 25.79 6.23 34.75
CA THR A 403 25.78 7.19 33.62
C THR A 403 24.87 6.78 32.47
N THR A 404 24.09 5.71 32.65
CA THR A 404 23.18 5.18 31.62
C THR A 404 21.75 5.58 31.94
N LEU A 405 21.05 6.15 30.97
CA LEU A 405 19.62 6.45 30.99
C LEU A 405 18.86 5.43 30.08
N PHE A 406 17.74 4.94 30.52
CA PHE A 406 16.88 4.04 29.76
C PHE A 406 15.59 4.75 29.33
N THR A 407 15.24 4.65 28.05
CA THR A 407 13.94 5.05 27.53
C THR A 407 13.14 3.78 27.21
N VAL A 408 12.04 3.53 27.93
CA VAL A 408 11.18 2.36 27.74
C VAL A 408 9.98 2.77 26.88
N ALA A 409 10.01 2.37 25.62
CA ALA A 409 9.04 2.80 24.63
C ALA A 409 8.03 1.70 24.32
N SER A 410 6.84 1.78 24.93
CA SER A 410 5.72 0.86 24.71
C SER A 410 4.39 1.57 24.95
N LYS A 411 3.52 1.66 23.93
CA LYS A 411 2.25 2.39 24.00
C LYS A 411 1.39 1.95 25.19
N THR A 412 1.20 0.66 25.36
CA THR A 412 0.40 0.09 26.44
C THR A 412 1.21 -0.27 27.69
N PHE A 413 2.54 -0.20 27.59
CA PHE A 413 3.49 -0.68 28.60
C PHE A 413 3.31 -2.16 28.97
N THR A 414 2.86 -2.96 27.99
CA THR A 414 2.59 -4.39 28.12
C THR A 414 3.23 -5.25 27.05
N THR A 415 3.90 -4.63 26.05
CA THR A 415 4.57 -5.37 24.97
C THR A 415 5.61 -6.33 25.56
N GLN A 416 5.44 -7.62 25.33
CA GLN A 416 6.18 -8.69 26.01
C GLN A 416 7.70 -8.51 25.88
N GLU A 417 8.20 -8.31 24.67
CA GLU A 417 9.62 -8.17 24.37
C GLU A 417 10.20 -6.93 25.05
N THR A 418 9.51 -5.80 24.93
CA THR A 418 9.93 -4.53 25.55
C THR A 418 9.99 -4.64 27.06
N MET A 419 8.96 -5.25 27.67
CA MET A 419 8.90 -5.37 29.14
C MET A 419 9.89 -6.42 29.67
N ALA A 420 10.19 -7.48 28.91
CA ALA A 420 11.24 -8.43 29.27
C ALA A 420 12.61 -7.73 29.31
N ASN A 421 12.96 -7.04 28.24
CA ASN A 421 14.21 -6.28 28.16
C ASN A 421 14.29 -5.15 29.21
N ALA A 422 13.19 -4.43 29.44
CA ALA A 422 13.15 -3.35 30.45
C ALA A 422 13.34 -3.86 31.87
N ARG A 423 12.73 -5.00 32.24
CA ARG A 423 12.95 -5.65 33.56
C ARG A 423 14.40 -6.09 33.72
N SER A 424 14.97 -6.78 32.74
CA SER A 424 16.37 -7.21 32.77
C SER A 424 17.34 -6.03 32.85
N ALA A 425 17.07 -4.92 32.15
CA ALA A 425 17.86 -3.71 32.24
C ALA A 425 17.74 -3.06 33.63
N ARG A 426 16.54 -3.07 34.23
CA ARG A 426 16.31 -2.57 35.58
C ARG A 426 17.05 -3.41 36.64
N ASP A 427 17.03 -4.73 36.50
CA ASP A 427 17.76 -5.64 37.39
C ASP A 427 19.27 -5.41 37.30
N TRP A 428 19.80 -5.28 36.07
CA TRP A 428 21.22 -4.92 35.84
C TRP A 428 21.59 -3.56 36.51
N PHE A 429 20.70 -2.58 36.39
CA PHE A 429 20.90 -1.26 37.02
C PHE A 429 20.88 -1.37 38.55
N LEU A 430 19.87 -2.02 39.12
CA LEU A 430 19.69 -2.17 40.57
C LEU A 430 20.74 -3.05 41.21
N ALA A 431 21.31 -4.01 40.50
CA ALA A 431 22.44 -4.82 40.98
C ALA A 431 23.63 -3.92 41.45
N ARG A 432 23.75 -2.75 40.84
CA ARG A 432 24.80 -1.76 41.19
C ARG A 432 24.28 -0.63 42.06
N ALA A 433 23.14 -0.03 41.74
CA ALA A 433 22.57 1.10 42.45
C ALA A 433 22.11 0.72 43.87
N LYS A 434 21.54 -0.49 44.02
CA LYS A 434 21.03 -1.05 45.30
C LYS A 434 19.96 -0.17 45.98
N ASP A 435 19.34 0.74 45.23
CA ASP A 435 18.33 1.67 45.69
C ASP A 435 17.26 1.84 44.62
N GLU A 436 16.04 1.41 44.95
CA GLU A 436 14.87 1.51 44.07
C GLU A 436 14.56 2.95 43.67
N SER A 437 14.79 3.91 44.54
CA SER A 437 14.55 5.33 44.26
C SER A 437 15.43 5.88 43.14
N ALA A 438 16.58 5.24 42.89
CA ALA A 438 17.49 5.60 41.81
C ALA A 438 16.87 5.39 40.41
N VAL A 439 15.87 4.51 40.26
CA VAL A 439 15.17 4.26 39.02
C VAL A 439 14.56 5.54 38.44
N THR A 440 14.04 6.44 39.29
CA THR A 440 13.45 7.73 38.87
C THR A 440 14.40 8.64 38.10
N LYS A 441 15.73 8.47 38.28
CA LYS A 441 16.75 9.25 37.59
C LYS A 441 17.33 8.58 36.35
N HIS A 442 17.06 7.30 36.16
CA HIS A 442 17.67 6.49 35.11
C HIS A 442 16.68 5.84 34.15
N PHE A 443 15.37 5.91 34.44
CA PHE A 443 14.35 5.35 33.59
C PHE A 443 13.29 6.40 33.27
N VAL A 444 12.98 6.54 31.99
CA VAL A 444 11.85 7.32 31.49
C VAL A 444 10.98 6.44 30.61
N ALA A 445 9.69 6.71 30.56
CA ALA A 445 8.74 5.92 29.79
C ALA A 445 8.15 6.73 28.63
N ILE A 446 7.95 6.07 27.50
CA ILE A 446 7.16 6.60 26.38
C ILE A 446 5.92 5.71 26.26
N SER A 447 4.80 6.17 26.82
CA SER A 447 3.60 5.34 26.98
C SER A 447 2.34 6.18 27.16
N THR A 448 1.18 5.50 27.07
CA THR A 448 -0.14 6.05 27.45
C THR A 448 -0.66 5.47 28.78
N ASN A 449 0.04 4.48 29.38
CA ASN A 449 -0.40 3.75 30.56
C ASN A 449 0.37 4.19 31.82
N GLU A 450 -0.09 5.28 32.43
CA GLU A 450 0.54 5.84 33.62
C GLU A 450 0.58 4.85 34.81
N ALA A 451 -0.47 4.06 35.01
CA ALA A 451 -0.53 3.12 36.12
C ALA A 451 0.58 2.05 36.03
N ALA A 452 0.79 1.48 34.84
CA ALA A 452 1.85 0.51 34.61
C ALA A 452 3.26 1.14 34.69
N VAL A 453 3.42 2.37 34.22
CA VAL A 453 4.67 3.13 34.32
C VAL A 453 5.04 3.38 35.79
N ARG A 454 4.11 3.84 36.61
CA ARG A 454 4.31 4.01 38.07
C ARG A 454 4.63 2.70 38.78
N ALA A 455 3.92 1.62 38.43
CA ALA A 455 4.18 0.29 38.99
C ALA A 455 5.58 -0.25 38.65
N PHE A 456 6.17 0.18 37.52
CA PHE A 456 7.55 -0.14 37.18
C PHE A 456 8.59 0.64 37.98
N GLY A 457 8.20 1.72 38.67
CA GLY A 457 9.05 2.60 39.45
C GLY A 457 9.50 3.89 38.72
N ILE A 458 8.88 4.21 37.59
CA ILE A 458 9.14 5.44 36.84
C ILE A 458 8.19 6.54 37.33
N ASP A 459 8.75 7.74 37.60
CA ASP A 459 7.95 8.89 37.97
C ASP A 459 7.06 9.36 36.81
N ALA A 460 5.81 9.75 37.08
CA ALA A 460 4.89 10.25 36.07
C ALA A 460 5.41 11.49 35.33
N GLY A 461 6.22 12.34 36.01
CA GLY A 461 6.89 13.46 35.36
C GLY A 461 7.93 13.06 34.31
N ASN A 462 8.38 11.81 34.35
CA ASN A 462 9.29 11.20 33.37
C ASN A 462 8.56 10.35 32.32
N MET A 463 7.26 10.51 32.21
CA MET A 463 6.44 9.84 31.21
C MET A 463 6.17 10.78 30.04
N PHE A 464 6.52 10.33 28.85
CA PHE A 464 6.31 11.00 27.57
C PHE A 464 5.11 10.37 26.87
N VAL A 465 4.09 11.17 26.60
CA VAL A 465 2.84 10.70 26.03
C VAL A 465 2.83 10.78 24.51
N PHE A 466 2.02 9.96 23.89
CA PHE A 466 1.60 10.08 22.50
C PHE A 466 0.16 9.53 22.35
N TRP A 467 -0.42 9.54 21.14
CA TRP A 467 -1.87 9.43 21.00
C TRP A 467 -2.29 8.24 20.13
N ASP A 468 -3.57 7.88 20.22
CA ASP A 468 -4.15 6.78 19.45
C ASP A 468 -4.20 7.02 17.95
N TRP A 469 -4.29 8.28 17.54
CA TRP A 469 -4.26 8.70 16.15
C TRP A 469 -2.84 8.70 15.54
N VAL A 470 -1.84 8.23 16.26
CA VAL A 470 -0.48 7.98 15.78
C VAL A 470 -0.24 6.48 15.68
N GLY A 471 -0.08 5.97 14.46
CA GLY A 471 0.36 4.60 14.22
C GLY A 471 1.83 4.37 14.60
N GLY A 472 2.20 3.16 15.05
CA GLY A 472 3.56 2.86 15.50
C GLY A 472 4.65 3.21 14.48
N ARG A 473 4.50 2.77 13.23
CA ARG A 473 5.46 3.03 12.14
C ARG A 473 5.50 4.48 11.64
N TYR A 474 4.56 5.31 12.09
CA TYR A 474 4.48 6.76 11.82
C TYR A 474 4.82 7.60 13.05
N SER A 475 5.34 6.99 14.13
CA SER A 475 5.42 7.64 15.43
C SER A 475 6.74 8.37 15.72
N LEU A 476 7.74 8.27 14.86
CA LEU A 476 9.06 8.87 15.12
C LEU A 476 9.01 10.41 15.37
N TRP A 477 7.97 11.08 14.89
CA TRP A 477 7.71 12.51 15.04
C TRP A 477 7.14 12.89 16.42
N SER A 478 6.66 11.88 17.18
CA SER A 478 6.09 12.02 18.53
C SER A 478 7.15 11.90 19.61
N SER A 479 6.72 11.64 20.84
CA SER A 479 7.61 11.30 21.97
C SER A 479 8.53 10.11 21.69
N ILE A 480 8.19 9.24 20.74
CA ILE A 480 9.06 8.17 20.23
C ILE A 480 10.37 8.71 19.66
N GLY A 481 10.40 9.96 19.21
CA GLY A 481 11.63 10.66 18.77
C GLY A 481 12.53 11.16 19.88
N LEU A 482 12.20 10.96 21.17
CA LEU A 482 13.04 11.39 22.30
C LEU A 482 14.50 10.92 22.21
N PRO A 483 14.83 9.67 21.82
CA PRO A 483 16.21 9.23 21.62
C PRO A 483 16.96 10.06 20.57
N ILE A 484 16.28 10.50 19.51
CA ILE A 484 16.85 11.37 18.47
C ILE A 484 17.21 12.73 19.08
N ALA A 485 16.28 13.35 19.81
CA ALA A 485 16.52 14.64 20.47
C ALA A 485 17.63 14.55 21.52
N LEU A 486 17.72 13.44 22.25
CA LEU A 486 18.82 13.18 23.20
C LEU A 486 20.17 13.08 22.47
N SER A 487 20.23 12.37 21.36
CA SER A 487 21.45 12.22 20.56
C SER A 487 21.89 13.53 19.90
N THR A 488 21.00 14.14 19.12
CA THR A 488 21.34 15.24 18.20
C THR A 488 21.09 16.64 18.76
N GLY A 489 20.33 16.74 19.86
CA GLY A 489 19.77 17.98 20.39
C GLY A 489 18.41 18.33 19.78
N TYR A 490 17.57 18.99 20.57
CA TYR A 490 16.21 19.32 20.16
C TYR A 490 16.14 20.20 18.90
N GLY A 491 17.07 21.15 18.73
CA GLY A 491 17.09 22.01 17.55
C GLY A 491 17.26 21.23 16.23
N HIS A 492 18.01 20.13 16.22
CA HIS A 492 18.11 19.27 15.05
C HIS A 492 16.86 18.40 14.91
N PHE A 493 16.28 17.89 16.00
CA PHE A 493 15.00 17.19 15.95
C PHE A 493 13.89 18.10 15.41
N GLU A 494 13.86 19.36 15.80
CA GLU A 494 12.92 20.36 15.28
C GLU A 494 13.11 20.58 13.77
N GLN A 495 14.35 20.67 13.27
CA GLN A 495 14.62 20.77 11.84
C GLN A 495 14.18 19.52 11.06
N ILE A 496 14.18 18.34 11.70
CA ILE A 496 13.60 17.12 11.09
C ILE A 496 12.10 17.30 10.92
N LEU A 497 11.40 17.83 11.93
CA LEU A 497 9.97 18.13 11.84
C LEU A 497 9.68 19.21 10.78
N ASP A 498 10.53 20.24 10.66
CA ASP A 498 10.39 21.28 9.64
C ASP A 498 10.47 20.70 8.23
N GLY A 499 11.47 19.84 7.97
CA GLY A 499 11.60 19.20 6.66
C GLY A 499 10.43 18.29 6.31
N ALA A 500 9.92 17.56 7.29
CA ALA A 500 8.74 16.73 7.11
C ALA A 500 7.47 17.57 6.85
N TYR A 501 7.31 18.68 7.55
CA TYR A 501 6.23 19.65 7.32
C TYR A 501 6.28 20.24 5.90
N GLU A 502 7.45 20.58 5.39
CA GLU A 502 7.60 21.06 4.02
C GLU A 502 7.12 20.02 3.00
N MET A 503 7.43 18.76 3.24
CA MET A 503 6.93 17.67 2.39
C MET A 503 5.42 17.44 2.57
N ASP A 504 4.86 17.61 3.78
CA ASP A 504 3.42 17.58 4.02
C ASP A 504 2.69 18.66 3.21
N GLU A 505 3.21 19.89 3.23
CA GLU A 505 2.63 20.99 2.45
C GLU A 505 2.77 20.74 0.94
N HIS A 506 3.89 20.21 0.49
CA HIS A 506 4.06 19.79 -0.91
C HIS A 506 3.03 18.71 -1.29
N PHE A 507 2.86 17.66 -0.47
CA PHE A 507 1.88 16.61 -0.71
C PHE A 507 0.45 17.16 -0.73
N ARG A 508 0.13 18.08 0.19
CA ARG A 508 -1.21 18.67 0.34
C ARG A 508 -1.57 19.63 -0.79
N THR A 509 -0.61 20.43 -1.29
CA THR A 509 -0.91 21.59 -2.16
C THR A 509 -0.42 21.47 -3.60
N ALA A 510 0.60 20.64 -3.85
CA ALA A 510 1.11 20.50 -5.22
C ALA A 510 0.08 19.79 -6.11
N PRO A 511 -0.11 20.26 -7.35
CA PRO A 511 -0.98 19.56 -8.30
C PRO A 511 -0.45 18.15 -8.59
N LEU A 512 -1.34 17.22 -8.93
CA LEU A 512 -1.03 15.80 -9.16
C LEU A 512 0.20 15.58 -10.04
N GLU A 513 0.33 16.40 -11.09
CA GLU A 513 1.40 16.33 -12.08
C GLU A 513 2.79 16.68 -11.51
N ARG A 514 2.82 17.40 -10.39
CA ARG A 514 4.05 17.88 -9.76
C ARG A 514 4.23 17.37 -8.34
N ASN A 515 3.33 16.52 -7.87
CA ASN A 515 3.33 15.96 -6.52
C ASN A 515 4.27 14.76 -6.45
N VAL A 516 5.41 14.91 -5.79
CA VAL A 516 6.45 13.88 -5.72
C VAL A 516 5.96 12.61 -5.02
N PRO A 517 5.40 12.64 -3.80
CA PRO A 517 4.88 11.45 -3.14
C PRO A 517 3.82 10.71 -3.96
N ILE A 518 2.89 11.45 -4.59
CA ILE A 518 1.86 10.84 -5.43
C ILE A 518 2.51 10.17 -6.66
N THR A 519 3.45 10.85 -7.32
CA THR A 519 4.16 10.27 -8.48
C THR A 519 4.88 8.97 -8.10
N LEU A 520 5.59 8.93 -6.97
CA LEU A 520 6.26 7.72 -6.48
C LEU A 520 5.26 6.63 -6.09
N GLY A 521 4.13 6.99 -5.50
CA GLY A 521 3.05 6.06 -5.19
C GLY A 521 2.42 5.45 -6.44
N LEU A 522 2.19 6.26 -7.47
CA LEU A 522 1.73 5.80 -8.78
C LEU A 522 2.70 4.81 -9.43
N LEU A 523 4.00 5.10 -9.38
CA LEU A 523 5.03 4.17 -9.85
C LEU A 523 5.05 2.87 -9.02
N GLY A 524 4.86 2.96 -7.70
CA GLY A 524 4.73 1.79 -6.84
C GLY A 524 3.58 0.87 -7.26
N VAL A 525 2.39 1.43 -7.48
CA VAL A 525 1.22 0.68 -7.99
C VAL A 525 1.48 0.15 -9.40
N TRP A 526 2.11 0.96 -10.28
CA TRP A 526 2.47 0.57 -11.64
C TRP A 526 3.32 -0.69 -11.66
N TYR A 527 4.38 -0.72 -10.84
CA TYR A 527 5.25 -1.90 -10.79
C TYR A 527 4.60 -3.09 -10.10
N ALA A 528 4.01 -2.91 -8.92
CA ALA A 528 3.46 -4.01 -8.15
C ALA A 528 2.21 -4.63 -8.80
N SER A 529 1.23 -3.81 -9.16
CA SER A 529 -0.08 -4.30 -9.59
C SER A 529 -0.24 -4.42 -11.09
N VAL A 530 0.47 -3.61 -11.89
CA VAL A 530 0.31 -3.58 -13.36
C VAL A 530 1.40 -4.42 -14.02
N LEU A 531 2.65 -4.23 -13.67
CA LEU A 531 3.80 -4.92 -14.29
C LEU A 531 4.24 -6.18 -13.53
N GLY A 532 3.64 -6.48 -12.36
CA GLY A 532 3.89 -7.70 -11.61
C GLY A 532 5.29 -7.79 -10.98
N ALA A 533 5.88 -6.65 -10.59
CA ALA A 533 7.12 -6.63 -9.83
C ALA A 533 6.85 -7.00 -8.37
N ASP A 534 7.34 -8.15 -7.93
CA ASP A 534 7.15 -8.68 -6.57
C ASP A 534 7.96 -7.90 -5.51
N SER A 535 8.98 -7.14 -5.93
CA SER A 535 9.86 -6.45 -4.98
C SER A 535 10.31 -5.08 -5.48
N HIS A 536 10.65 -4.23 -4.49
CA HIS A 536 11.15 -2.88 -4.65
C HIS A 536 12.44 -2.71 -3.85
N ALA A 537 13.54 -2.37 -4.52
CA ALA A 537 14.83 -2.18 -3.88
C ALA A 537 15.08 -0.70 -3.58
N VAL A 538 15.54 -0.39 -2.36
CA VAL A 538 15.97 0.96 -1.94
C VAL A 538 17.47 0.93 -1.71
N LEU A 539 18.19 1.70 -2.50
CA LEU A 539 19.65 1.63 -2.64
C LEU A 539 20.28 3.00 -2.27
N PRO A 540 20.47 3.28 -0.97
CA PRO A 540 21.11 4.53 -0.56
C PRO A 540 22.61 4.48 -0.84
N TYR A 541 23.10 5.35 -1.71
CA TYR A 541 24.52 5.66 -1.87
C TYR A 541 24.95 6.69 -0.83
N GLU A 542 24.67 6.31 0.44
CA GLU A 542 24.90 7.10 1.65
C GLU A 542 24.99 6.14 2.83
N GLN A 543 26.16 6.01 3.44
CA GLN A 543 26.39 5.06 4.54
C GLN A 543 25.48 5.32 5.75
N TYR A 544 25.21 6.58 6.04
CA TYR A 544 24.33 6.96 7.15
C TYR A 544 22.86 6.57 6.94
N LEU A 545 22.46 6.22 5.72
CA LEU A 545 21.10 5.71 5.41
C LEU A 545 21.03 4.17 5.34
N ARG A 546 22.03 3.44 5.83
CA ARG A 546 22.04 1.97 5.73
C ARG A 546 20.82 1.30 6.38
N ARG A 547 20.21 1.93 7.38
CA ARG A 547 18.97 1.42 8.02
C ARG A 547 17.68 1.87 7.33
N LEU A 548 17.76 2.74 6.33
CA LEU A 548 16.57 3.22 5.62
C LEU A 548 15.75 2.09 4.98
N PRO A 549 16.34 1.10 4.28
CA PRO A 549 15.56 -0.02 3.75
C PRO A 549 14.78 -0.78 4.83
N ALA A 550 15.38 -1.07 5.98
CA ALA A 550 14.73 -1.75 7.10
C ALA A 550 13.57 -0.94 7.70
N TYR A 551 13.71 0.39 7.80
CA TYR A 551 12.59 1.25 8.20
C TYR A 551 11.45 1.21 7.18
N LEU A 552 11.76 1.29 5.89
CA LEU A 552 10.78 1.27 4.81
C LEU A 552 10.10 -0.09 4.66
N GLN A 553 10.74 -1.18 5.08
CA GLN A 553 10.08 -2.50 5.18
C GLN A 553 8.85 -2.41 6.07
N GLN A 554 8.98 -1.89 7.27
CA GLN A 554 7.84 -1.73 8.17
C GLN A 554 6.86 -0.69 7.60
N LEU A 555 7.36 0.45 7.16
CA LEU A 555 6.52 1.54 6.67
C LEU A 555 5.60 1.10 5.53
N ASP A 556 6.11 0.39 4.53
CA ASP A 556 5.35 -0.01 3.34
C ASP A 556 4.65 -1.36 3.54
N MET A 557 5.40 -2.42 3.94
CA MET A 557 4.86 -3.78 3.98
C MET A 557 3.81 -3.96 5.08
N GLU A 558 3.96 -3.35 6.25
CA GLU A 558 2.95 -3.38 7.30
C GLU A 558 1.74 -2.51 6.95
N SER A 559 1.95 -1.39 6.25
CA SER A 559 0.85 -0.52 5.79
C SER A 559 0.05 -1.15 4.67
N ASN A 560 0.72 -1.67 3.65
CA ASN A 560 0.12 -2.00 2.37
C ASN A 560 0.06 -3.51 2.08
N GLY A 561 0.68 -4.35 2.92
CA GLY A 561 0.59 -5.80 2.83
C GLY A 561 -0.79 -6.31 3.28
N LYS A 562 -1.84 -5.94 2.56
CA LYS A 562 -3.24 -6.24 2.92
C LYS A 562 -3.90 -7.07 1.82
N ARG A 563 -4.75 -8.03 2.23
CA ARG A 563 -5.48 -8.92 1.30
C ARG A 563 -6.93 -8.48 1.06
N VAL A 564 -7.43 -7.53 1.84
CA VAL A 564 -8.80 -7.02 1.73
C VAL A 564 -8.80 -5.50 1.62
N ASP A 565 -9.81 -4.97 0.92
CA ASP A 565 -10.07 -3.54 0.83
C ASP A 565 -10.75 -3.00 2.11
N ARG A 566 -11.03 -1.68 2.15
CA ARG A 566 -11.68 -1.04 3.29
C ARG A 566 -13.10 -1.54 3.57
N ASP A 567 -13.72 -2.17 2.58
CA ASP A 567 -15.05 -2.77 2.68
C ASP A 567 -14.98 -4.26 3.05
N GLY A 568 -13.77 -4.82 3.31
CA GLY A 568 -13.55 -6.22 3.64
C GLY A 568 -13.57 -7.19 2.46
N ARG A 569 -13.59 -6.70 1.20
CA ARG A 569 -13.56 -7.53 0.01
C ARG A 569 -12.13 -7.89 -0.37
N PRO A 570 -11.89 -9.07 -0.96
CA PRO A 570 -10.57 -9.42 -1.49
C PRO A 570 -10.06 -8.38 -2.48
N VAL A 571 -8.81 -7.94 -2.33
CA VAL A 571 -8.15 -7.06 -3.31
C VAL A 571 -7.94 -7.83 -4.60
N GLY A 572 -8.30 -7.24 -5.72
CA GLY A 572 -8.25 -7.89 -7.04
C GLY A 572 -6.86 -7.96 -7.69
N GLY A 573 -5.78 -7.88 -6.92
CA GLY A 573 -4.41 -7.90 -7.46
C GLY A 573 -3.34 -7.87 -6.37
N HIS A 574 -2.09 -7.73 -6.79
CA HIS A 574 -0.97 -7.60 -5.86
C HIS A 574 -0.97 -6.19 -5.22
N THR A 575 -0.76 -6.15 -3.92
CA THR A 575 -0.52 -4.92 -3.16
C THR A 575 0.97 -4.81 -2.84
N SER A 576 1.38 -4.23 -1.75
CA SER A 576 2.75 -3.96 -1.32
C SER A 576 3.81 -4.93 -1.89
N PRO A 577 4.82 -4.44 -2.62
CA PRO A 577 5.97 -5.24 -2.98
C PRO A 577 6.81 -5.55 -1.73
N VAL A 578 7.64 -6.58 -1.80
CA VAL A 578 8.68 -6.81 -0.79
C VAL A 578 9.71 -5.70 -0.89
N VAL A 579 9.84 -4.89 0.15
CA VAL A 579 10.86 -3.82 0.22
C VAL A 579 12.15 -4.37 0.80
N TRP A 580 13.28 -4.09 0.16
CA TRP A 580 14.61 -4.51 0.58
C TRP A 580 15.68 -3.56 0.06
N GLY A 581 16.90 -3.72 0.49
CA GLY A 581 18.01 -2.91 -0.01
C GLY A 581 19.21 -2.89 0.90
N GLU A 582 20.27 -2.28 0.40
CA GLU A 582 21.57 -2.18 1.06
C GLU A 582 22.26 -0.90 0.57
N PRO A 583 23.20 -0.31 1.32
CA PRO A 583 24.00 0.80 0.82
C PRO A 583 24.72 0.47 -0.49
N GLY A 584 24.76 1.47 -1.36
CA GLY A 584 25.17 1.46 -2.75
C GLY A 584 26.27 0.51 -3.16
N THR A 585 27.55 0.79 -2.87
CA THR A 585 28.64 -0.06 -3.39
C THR A 585 28.65 -1.45 -2.75
N ASN A 586 28.23 -1.62 -1.49
CA ASN A 586 28.09 -2.93 -0.86
C ASN A 586 27.06 -3.80 -1.61
N GLY A 587 25.88 -3.22 -1.89
CA GLY A 587 24.83 -3.91 -2.65
C GLY A 587 25.28 -4.36 -4.03
N GLN A 588 26.16 -3.60 -4.70
CA GLN A 588 26.72 -4.00 -6.00
C GLN A 588 27.44 -5.36 -5.94
N HIS A 589 28.09 -5.66 -4.82
CA HIS A 589 28.81 -6.90 -4.60
C HIS A 589 27.94 -8.01 -3.96
N ALA A 590 26.67 -7.73 -3.66
CA ALA A 590 25.77 -8.68 -3.03
C ALA A 590 24.67 -9.20 -3.98
N PHE A 591 23.95 -8.32 -4.67
CA PHE A 591 22.74 -8.71 -5.41
C PHE A 591 22.54 -8.01 -6.77
N PHE A 592 23.45 -7.17 -7.24
CA PHE A 592 23.30 -6.53 -8.54
C PHE A 592 23.32 -7.51 -9.72
N GLN A 593 23.87 -8.71 -9.53
CA GLN A 593 23.74 -9.79 -10.51
C GLN A 593 22.26 -10.05 -10.85
N LEU A 594 21.39 -10.11 -9.81
CA LEU A 594 19.95 -10.29 -10.00
C LEU A 594 19.31 -9.07 -10.67
N LEU A 595 19.69 -7.85 -10.26
CA LEU A 595 19.14 -6.63 -10.85
C LEU A 595 19.46 -6.50 -12.33
N HIS A 596 20.67 -6.82 -12.74
CA HIS A 596 21.11 -6.72 -14.14
C HIS A 596 20.64 -7.88 -15.03
N GLN A 597 20.85 -9.12 -14.60
CA GLN A 597 20.66 -10.32 -15.44
C GLN A 597 19.59 -11.29 -14.90
N GLY A 598 18.97 -11.00 -13.75
CA GLY A 598 17.92 -11.84 -13.21
C GLY A 598 16.65 -11.82 -14.06
N THR A 599 15.81 -12.82 -13.87
CA THR A 599 14.54 -13.00 -14.64
C THR A 599 13.37 -12.20 -14.06
N ARG A 600 13.52 -11.64 -12.83
CA ARG A 600 12.48 -10.88 -12.17
C ARG A 600 12.60 -9.39 -12.46
N LEU A 601 11.45 -8.72 -12.61
CA LEU A 601 11.40 -7.26 -12.64
C LEU A 601 11.49 -6.75 -11.19
N VAL A 602 12.43 -5.83 -10.95
CA VAL A 602 12.59 -5.14 -9.66
C VAL A 602 12.59 -3.64 -9.94
N SER A 603 11.71 -2.90 -9.30
CA SER A 603 11.79 -1.44 -9.29
C SER A 603 12.82 -0.98 -8.26
N THR A 604 13.56 0.08 -8.56
CA THR A 604 14.68 0.52 -7.71
C THR A 604 14.65 2.02 -7.43
N ASP A 605 14.90 2.41 -6.18
CA ASP A 605 15.16 3.80 -5.79
C ASP A 605 16.64 3.96 -5.42
N PHE A 606 17.36 4.85 -6.10
CA PHE A 606 18.73 5.25 -5.81
C PHE A 606 18.72 6.58 -5.08
N LEU A 607 19.32 6.64 -3.89
CA LEU A 607 19.39 7.88 -3.09
C LEU A 607 20.85 8.30 -2.93
N ALA A 608 21.17 9.57 -3.21
CA ALA A 608 22.53 10.07 -3.07
C ALA A 608 22.56 11.56 -2.69
N GLY A 609 23.47 11.93 -1.80
CA GLY A 609 23.79 13.33 -1.49
C GLY A 609 24.76 13.91 -2.51
N ILE A 610 24.50 15.14 -2.99
CA ILE A 610 25.45 15.87 -3.85
C ILE A 610 26.75 16.18 -3.06
N ASN A 611 26.62 16.45 -1.76
CA ASN A 611 27.74 16.73 -0.86
C ASN A 611 27.78 15.71 0.27
N THR A 612 28.96 15.43 0.79
CA THR A 612 29.21 14.53 1.92
C THR A 612 29.49 15.29 3.22
N HIS A 613 29.38 14.61 4.37
CA HIS A 613 29.88 15.07 5.67
C HIS A 613 31.37 14.77 5.88
N ASN A 614 31.91 13.83 5.09
CA ASN A 614 33.26 13.33 5.28
C ASN A 614 34.03 13.42 3.95
N GLU A 615 34.70 14.54 3.74
CA GLU A 615 35.55 14.75 2.58
C GLU A 615 36.85 13.96 2.77
N LEU A 616 36.98 12.84 2.06
CA LEU A 616 38.15 11.96 2.10
C LEU A 616 38.61 11.63 0.67
N GLY A 617 39.56 12.40 0.17
CA GLY A 617 40.08 12.25 -1.18
C GLY A 617 38.96 12.15 -2.23
N ASP A 618 39.03 11.15 -3.08
CA ASP A 618 38.05 10.95 -4.17
C ASP A 618 36.84 10.09 -3.79
N HIS A 619 36.71 9.67 -2.52
CA HIS A 619 35.68 8.72 -2.11
C HIS A 619 34.26 9.11 -2.51
N HIS A 620 33.88 10.36 -2.27
CA HIS A 620 32.52 10.80 -2.60
C HIS A 620 32.27 10.85 -4.11
N ARG A 621 33.28 11.29 -4.90
CA ARG A 621 33.19 11.31 -6.36
C ARG A 621 33.08 9.89 -6.94
N LEU A 622 33.83 8.94 -6.39
CA LEU A 622 33.74 7.52 -6.75
C LEU A 622 32.35 6.95 -6.40
N LEU A 623 31.81 7.28 -5.21
CA LEU A 623 30.48 6.84 -4.80
C LEU A 623 29.40 7.34 -5.75
N LEU A 624 29.40 8.64 -6.08
CA LEU A 624 28.43 9.24 -7.01
C LEU A 624 28.60 8.69 -8.45
N ALA A 625 29.82 8.49 -8.92
CA ALA A 625 30.07 7.88 -10.21
C ALA A 625 29.47 6.47 -10.29
N ASN A 626 29.64 5.66 -9.24
CA ASN A 626 29.00 4.33 -9.15
C ASN A 626 27.47 4.44 -9.16
N ALA A 627 26.87 5.33 -8.36
CA ALA A 627 25.43 5.51 -8.33
C ALA A 627 24.86 5.83 -9.71
N ILE A 628 25.44 6.81 -10.39
CA ILE A 628 24.98 7.27 -11.71
C ILE A 628 25.21 6.17 -12.76
N ALA A 629 26.40 5.55 -12.79
CA ALA A 629 26.73 4.50 -13.74
C ALA A 629 25.82 3.28 -13.60
N GLN A 630 25.43 2.89 -12.36
CA GLN A 630 24.54 1.75 -12.16
C GLN A 630 23.14 2.03 -12.72
N THR A 631 22.58 3.23 -12.53
CA THR A 631 21.28 3.59 -13.13
C THR A 631 21.32 3.60 -14.65
N GLU A 632 22.44 4.04 -15.24
CA GLU A 632 22.65 4.01 -16.69
C GLU A 632 22.78 2.56 -17.18
N ALA A 633 23.60 1.74 -16.54
CA ALA A 633 23.81 0.33 -16.91
C ALA A 633 22.53 -0.49 -16.80
N LEU A 634 21.72 -0.28 -15.76
CA LEU A 634 20.40 -0.91 -15.60
C LEU A 634 19.46 -0.55 -16.75
N MET A 635 19.47 0.72 -17.18
CA MET A 635 18.66 1.20 -18.28
C MET A 635 19.16 0.67 -19.63
N THR A 636 20.45 0.84 -19.93
CA THR A 636 21.01 0.60 -21.28
C THR A 636 21.26 -0.88 -21.56
N GLY A 637 21.77 -1.61 -20.56
CA GLY A 637 22.27 -2.95 -20.73
C GLY A 637 23.50 -3.03 -21.65
N LYS A 638 23.77 -4.25 -22.14
CA LYS A 638 24.81 -4.53 -23.14
C LYS A 638 24.30 -5.55 -24.13
N SER A 639 24.13 -5.12 -25.39
CA SER A 639 23.57 -5.98 -26.43
C SER A 639 24.49 -7.16 -26.78
N GLU A 640 23.93 -8.19 -27.40
CA GLU A 640 24.70 -9.32 -27.93
C GLU A 640 25.77 -8.85 -28.91
N ALA A 641 25.46 -7.89 -29.80
CA ALA A 641 26.42 -7.35 -30.73
C ALA A 641 27.59 -6.63 -30.04
N ASP A 642 27.33 -5.90 -28.94
CA ASP A 642 28.39 -5.25 -28.16
C ASP A 642 29.25 -6.27 -27.44
N VAL A 643 28.63 -7.33 -26.90
CA VAL A 643 29.34 -8.43 -26.24
C VAL A 643 30.25 -9.15 -27.25
N ARG A 644 29.74 -9.47 -28.45
CA ARG A 644 30.52 -10.10 -29.50
C ARG A 644 31.73 -9.26 -29.91
N ARG A 645 31.52 -7.96 -30.15
CA ARG A 645 32.62 -7.04 -30.46
C ARG A 645 33.67 -7.00 -29.35
N GLY A 646 33.22 -6.90 -28.11
CA GLY A 646 34.10 -6.84 -26.94
C GLY A 646 34.89 -8.13 -26.73
N LEU A 647 34.28 -9.30 -26.91
CA LEU A 647 34.95 -10.60 -26.81
C LEU A 647 35.96 -10.81 -27.98
N ALA A 648 35.55 -10.44 -29.20
CA ALA A 648 36.44 -10.50 -30.35
C ALA A 648 37.69 -9.64 -30.16
N ALA A 649 37.54 -8.41 -29.62
CA ALA A 649 38.65 -7.52 -29.29
C ALA A 649 39.58 -8.10 -28.19
N GLN A 650 39.09 -9.04 -27.34
CA GLN A 650 39.84 -9.75 -26.34
C GLN A 650 40.47 -11.06 -26.90
N GLY A 651 40.29 -11.37 -28.18
CA GLY A 651 40.85 -12.52 -28.86
C GLY A 651 39.98 -13.80 -28.82
N TYR A 652 38.75 -13.73 -28.32
CA TYR A 652 37.82 -14.89 -28.36
C TYR A 652 37.28 -15.06 -29.77
N THR A 653 37.26 -16.29 -30.27
CA THR A 653 36.74 -16.65 -31.60
C THR A 653 36.04 -18.02 -31.55
N GLY A 654 35.25 -18.33 -32.60
CA GLY A 654 34.63 -19.64 -32.76
C GLY A 654 33.76 -20.06 -31.57
N GLU A 655 33.77 -21.32 -31.21
CA GLU A 655 32.95 -21.93 -30.15
C GLU A 655 33.16 -21.27 -28.77
N ALA A 656 34.37 -20.83 -28.44
CA ALA A 656 34.67 -20.17 -27.18
C ALA A 656 33.96 -18.83 -27.07
N LEU A 657 33.85 -18.06 -28.15
CA LEU A 657 33.10 -16.82 -28.24
C LEU A 657 31.60 -17.09 -28.08
N GLU A 658 31.04 -18.02 -28.87
CA GLU A 658 29.62 -18.35 -28.88
C GLU A 658 29.15 -18.83 -27.48
N ARG A 659 29.93 -19.60 -26.78
CA ARG A 659 29.64 -20.07 -25.42
C ARG A 659 29.56 -18.91 -24.42
N LEU A 660 30.40 -17.89 -24.54
CA LEU A 660 30.47 -16.79 -23.57
C LEU A 660 29.44 -15.69 -23.83
N VAL A 661 29.01 -15.49 -25.08
CA VAL A 661 28.11 -14.41 -25.47
C VAL A 661 26.83 -14.36 -24.62
N PRO A 662 26.04 -15.45 -24.50
CA PRO A 662 24.78 -15.40 -23.73
C PRO A 662 24.98 -15.05 -22.24
N HIS A 663 26.12 -15.40 -21.66
CA HIS A 663 26.43 -15.10 -20.25
C HIS A 663 26.85 -13.65 -20.02
N LYS A 664 27.27 -12.93 -21.06
CA LYS A 664 27.75 -11.55 -20.96
C LYS A 664 26.79 -10.51 -21.52
N VAL A 665 25.65 -10.91 -22.01
CA VAL A 665 24.55 -10.02 -22.41
C VAL A 665 23.87 -9.48 -21.17
N PHE A 666 23.65 -8.17 -21.12
CA PHE A 666 22.86 -7.48 -20.12
C PHE A 666 21.58 -6.98 -20.80
N PRO A 667 20.40 -7.49 -20.46
CA PRO A 667 19.17 -7.12 -21.17
C PRO A 667 18.85 -5.61 -21.08
N GLY A 668 19.33 -4.93 -20.05
CA GLY A 668 18.93 -3.55 -19.79
C GLY A 668 17.44 -3.46 -19.46
N ASN A 669 16.83 -2.31 -19.75
CA ASN A 669 15.40 -2.06 -19.54
C ASN A 669 14.94 -2.30 -18.09
N ARG A 670 15.86 -2.08 -17.13
CA ARG A 670 15.63 -2.22 -15.70
C ARG A 670 15.29 -0.86 -15.12
N PRO A 671 14.12 -0.71 -14.49
CA PRO A 671 13.66 0.60 -14.05
C PRO A 671 14.38 1.10 -12.81
N SER A 672 14.62 2.40 -12.77
CA SER A 672 15.15 3.07 -11.59
C SER A 672 14.59 4.49 -11.44
N THR A 673 14.45 4.92 -10.19
CA THR A 673 14.22 6.30 -9.79
C THR A 673 15.47 6.80 -9.04
N THR A 674 15.96 7.99 -9.36
CA THR A 674 17.09 8.59 -8.66
C THR A 674 16.62 9.77 -7.83
N ILE A 675 16.93 9.75 -6.54
CA ILE A 675 16.59 10.79 -5.57
C ILE A 675 17.87 11.45 -5.12
N LEU A 676 18.10 12.68 -5.54
CA LEU A 676 19.24 13.47 -5.13
C LEU A 676 18.83 14.50 -4.08
N TYR A 677 19.68 14.70 -3.11
CA TYR A 677 19.58 15.77 -2.12
C TYR A 677 20.92 16.49 -1.94
N ARG A 678 20.88 17.71 -1.45
CA ARG A 678 22.11 18.53 -1.35
C ARG A 678 23.15 17.91 -0.42
N ARG A 679 22.77 17.58 0.81
CA ARG A 679 23.55 16.84 1.82
C ARG A 679 22.58 16.26 2.83
N LEU A 680 22.90 15.08 3.37
CA LEU A 680 22.06 14.46 4.40
C LEU A 680 22.13 15.31 5.69
N GLY A 681 21.02 15.91 6.04
CA GLY A 681 20.89 16.74 7.24
C GLY A 681 19.51 16.58 7.86
N PRO A 682 19.26 17.24 8.99
CA PRO A 682 18.00 17.10 9.73
C PRO A 682 16.78 17.40 8.83
N ARG A 683 16.76 18.53 8.13
CA ARG A 683 15.66 18.89 7.22
C ARG A 683 15.50 17.88 6.07
N THR A 684 16.60 17.44 5.48
CA THR A 684 16.60 16.46 4.39
C THR A 684 16.01 15.12 4.81
N ILE A 685 16.42 14.58 5.96
CA ILE A 685 15.88 13.30 6.43
C ILE A 685 14.39 13.42 6.75
N GLY A 686 13.94 14.52 7.32
CA GLY A 686 12.52 14.81 7.55
C GLY A 686 11.72 14.77 6.25
N MET A 687 12.19 15.45 5.20
CA MET A 687 11.55 15.45 3.87
C MET A 687 11.51 14.06 3.25
N LEU A 688 12.62 13.31 3.29
CA LEU A 688 12.70 11.96 2.72
C LEU A 688 11.70 11.01 3.37
N LEU A 689 11.62 11.02 4.70
CA LEU A 689 10.73 10.11 5.42
C LEU A 689 9.26 10.45 5.20
N ALA A 690 8.88 11.73 5.27
CA ALA A 690 7.52 12.16 4.94
C ALA A 690 7.14 11.85 3.49
N MET A 691 8.08 11.96 2.54
CA MET A 691 7.88 11.57 1.15
C MET A 691 7.50 10.08 1.03
N TYR A 692 8.21 9.20 1.72
CA TYR A 692 7.91 7.76 1.70
C TYR A 692 6.62 7.42 2.48
N GLU A 693 6.32 8.12 3.57
CA GLU A 693 5.03 7.97 4.27
C GLU A 693 3.84 8.30 3.33
N HIS A 694 3.94 9.41 2.59
CA HIS A 694 2.89 9.81 1.64
C HIS A 694 2.89 8.95 0.37
N LYS A 695 4.03 8.38 -0.06
CA LYS A 695 4.07 7.34 -1.09
C LYS A 695 3.25 6.12 -0.64
N ALA A 696 3.49 5.61 0.56
CA ALA A 696 2.74 4.47 1.11
C ALA A 696 1.24 4.77 1.25
N PHE A 697 0.88 5.97 1.73
CA PHE A 697 -0.50 6.46 1.75
C PHE A 697 -1.15 6.43 0.37
N THR A 698 -0.47 6.97 -0.64
CA THR A 698 -0.98 7.06 -2.02
C THR A 698 -1.25 5.68 -2.60
N MET A 699 -0.33 4.75 -2.42
CA MET A 699 -0.50 3.36 -2.84
C MET A 699 -1.71 2.71 -2.17
N GLY A 700 -1.83 2.86 -0.85
CA GLY A 700 -2.97 2.33 -0.09
C GLY A 700 -4.31 2.94 -0.47
N ALA A 701 -4.33 4.23 -0.81
CA ALA A 701 -5.53 4.91 -1.31
C ALA A 701 -6.00 4.33 -2.65
N ILE A 702 -5.06 4.10 -3.59
CA ILE A 702 -5.34 3.52 -4.91
C ILE A 702 -5.83 2.08 -4.78
N TRP A 703 -5.26 1.29 -3.90
CA TRP A 703 -5.69 -0.09 -3.62
C TRP A 703 -6.97 -0.16 -2.78
N ASN A 704 -7.47 0.98 -2.31
CA ASN A 704 -8.60 1.08 -1.36
C ASN A 704 -8.43 0.24 -0.10
N ILE A 705 -7.19 0.09 0.39
CA ILE A 705 -6.87 -0.71 1.58
C ILE A 705 -6.71 0.16 2.83
N ASN A 706 -6.84 -0.45 4.03
CA ASN A 706 -6.57 0.24 5.27
C ASN A 706 -5.07 0.17 5.61
N SER A 707 -4.32 1.22 5.29
CA SER A 707 -2.86 1.27 5.47
C SER A 707 -2.42 1.55 6.92
N PHE A 708 -3.32 1.77 7.85
CA PHE A 708 -3.01 2.30 9.19
C PHE A 708 -3.32 1.35 10.34
N ASP A 709 -3.81 0.15 10.04
CA ASP A 709 -3.93 -0.98 10.97
C ASP A 709 -2.82 -2.03 10.75
N GLN A 710 -2.76 -3.04 11.61
CA GLN A 710 -1.76 -4.12 11.56
C GLN A 710 -2.28 -5.46 12.14
N TRP A 711 -3.50 -5.86 11.80
CA TRP A 711 -4.13 -7.11 12.29
C TRP A 711 -3.29 -8.36 12.04
N GLY A 712 -2.48 -8.38 10.98
CA GLY A 712 -1.63 -9.52 10.59
C GLY A 712 -0.58 -9.93 11.63
N VAL A 713 -0.23 -9.06 12.57
CA VAL A 713 0.77 -9.36 13.62
C VAL A 713 0.15 -9.90 14.92
N GLU A 714 -1.18 -9.94 15.05
CA GLU A 714 -1.84 -10.28 16.30
C GLU A 714 -1.89 -11.79 16.57
N LEU A 715 -2.14 -12.61 15.54
CA LEU A 715 -2.26 -14.07 15.68
C LEU A 715 -0.98 -14.70 16.24
N GLY A 716 0.18 -14.29 15.73
CA GLY A 716 1.48 -14.80 16.20
C GLY A 716 1.72 -14.51 17.68
N LYS A 717 1.32 -13.34 18.17
CA LYS A 717 1.43 -12.98 19.61
C LYS A 717 0.53 -13.86 20.48
N GLN A 718 -0.71 -14.12 20.05
CA GLN A 718 -1.64 -14.99 20.76
C GLN A 718 -1.09 -16.42 20.87
N LEU A 719 -0.61 -16.98 19.76
CA LEU A 719 -0.01 -18.30 19.73
C LEU A 719 1.28 -18.38 20.55
N ALA A 720 2.13 -17.35 20.51
CA ALA A 720 3.36 -17.30 21.29
C ALA A 720 3.09 -17.38 22.82
N ALA A 721 2.02 -16.77 23.30
CA ALA A 721 1.64 -16.87 24.70
C ALA A 721 1.27 -18.32 25.11
N THR A 722 0.56 -19.05 24.25
CA THR A 722 0.22 -20.47 24.47
C THR A 722 1.47 -21.34 24.45
N VAL A 723 2.31 -21.18 23.42
CA VAL A 723 3.58 -21.92 23.30
C VAL A 723 4.51 -21.66 24.49
N LEU A 724 4.57 -20.42 25.00
CA LEU A 724 5.38 -20.08 26.16
C LEU A 724 4.93 -20.84 27.42
N ASN A 725 3.61 -20.97 27.64
CA ASN A 725 3.07 -21.76 28.73
C ASN A 725 3.43 -23.25 28.58
N ASP A 726 3.33 -23.77 27.35
CA ASP A 726 3.71 -25.16 27.10
C ASP A 726 5.21 -25.39 27.28
N LEU A 727 6.06 -24.47 26.85
CA LEU A 727 7.50 -24.54 27.10
C LEU A 727 7.87 -24.56 28.59
N ALA A 728 7.11 -23.88 29.43
CA ALA A 728 7.29 -23.83 30.87
C ALA A 728 6.68 -25.06 31.59
N GLY A 729 5.73 -25.73 30.97
CA GLY A 729 5.00 -26.88 31.55
C GLY A 729 5.80 -28.17 31.55
N SER A 730 5.35 -29.17 32.36
CA SER A 730 5.93 -30.52 32.43
C SER A 730 5.12 -31.58 31.67
N SER A 731 3.85 -31.30 31.36
CA SER A 731 2.96 -32.21 30.61
C SER A 731 3.26 -32.17 29.10
N PRO A 732 3.05 -33.28 28.35
CA PRO A 732 3.19 -33.26 26.89
C PRO A 732 2.33 -32.16 26.27
N ALA A 733 2.87 -31.41 25.33
CA ALA A 733 2.11 -30.44 24.54
C ALA A 733 1.21 -31.22 23.55
N THR A 734 -0.11 -31.01 23.64
CA THR A 734 -1.10 -31.72 22.82
C THR A 734 -2.08 -30.78 22.11
N GLY A 735 -1.97 -29.48 22.36
CA GLY A 735 -2.88 -28.43 21.85
C GLY A 735 -2.53 -27.87 20.47
N HIS A 736 -1.41 -28.30 19.87
CA HIS A 736 -0.90 -27.77 18.61
C HIS A 736 -0.85 -28.88 17.52
N ASP A 737 -0.46 -28.49 16.31
CA ASP A 737 -0.16 -29.44 15.26
C ASP A 737 1.08 -30.29 15.62
N SER A 738 1.26 -31.41 14.91
CA SER A 738 2.33 -32.37 15.21
C SER A 738 3.75 -31.79 15.13
N SER A 739 3.98 -30.83 14.25
CA SER A 739 5.28 -30.15 14.12
C SER A 739 5.56 -29.25 15.32
N THR A 740 4.58 -28.41 15.69
CA THR A 740 4.70 -27.50 16.84
C THR A 740 4.87 -28.27 18.15
N ASN A 741 4.08 -29.33 18.39
CA ASN A 741 4.25 -30.20 19.56
C ASN A 741 5.64 -30.81 19.63
N LYS A 742 6.17 -31.32 18.49
CA LYS A 742 7.51 -31.90 18.43
C LYS A 742 8.62 -30.88 18.69
N LEU A 743 8.48 -29.66 18.17
CA LEU A 743 9.45 -28.57 18.42
C LEU A 743 9.46 -28.18 19.91
N ILE A 744 8.29 -28.07 20.56
CA ILE A 744 8.20 -27.82 22.01
C ILE A 744 8.90 -28.94 22.80
N GLU A 745 8.69 -30.20 22.44
CA GLU A 745 9.34 -31.33 23.07
C GLU A 745 10.88 -31.28 22.94
N ILE A 746 11.39 -31.01 21.72
CA ILE A 746 12.82 -30.86 21.45
C ILE A 746 13.43 -29.75 22.31
N VAL A 747 12.80 -28.56 22.32
CA VAL A 747 13.27 -27.43 23.11
C VAL A 747 13.28 -27.73 24.61
N ARG A 748 12.23 -28.37 25.14
CA ARG A 748 12.13 -28.77 26.55
C ARG A 748 13.14 -29.83 26.94
N SER A 749 13.40 -30.80 26.08
CA SER A 749 14.35 -31.87 26.34
C SER A 749 15.80 -31.44 26.14
N GLY A 750 16.06 -30.36 25.39
CA GLY A 750 17.39 -29.97 24.95
C GLY A 750 18.07 -30.97 23.99
N ARG A 751 17.28 -31.87 23.39
CA ARG A 751 17.81 -32.94 22.50
C ARG A 751 17.23 -32.78 21.11
N LEU A 752 18.06 -32.78 20.09
CA LEU A 752 17.63 -32.65 18.68
C LEU A 752 17.03 -33.95 18.10
N SER A 753 17.02 -35.03 18.85
CA SER A 753 16.45 -36.34 18.47
C SER A 753 15.56 -36.88 19.57
#